data_91fdfded35b5cb6c2761880508b054da
#
_entry.id   91fdfded35b5cb6c2761880508b054da
#
_cell.length_a   1.000
_cell.length_b   1.000
_cell.length_c   1.000
_cell.angle_alpha   90.00
_cell.angle_beta   90.00
_cell.angle_gamma   90.00
#
_symmetry.space_group_name_H-M   'P 1'
#
loop_
_entity.id
_entity.type
_entity.pdbx_description
1 polymer ?
#
loop_
_entity_poly.entity_id
_entity_poly.type
_entity_poly.pdbx_seq_one_letter_code
_entity_poly.pdbx_strand_id
1 'polypeptide(L)'
;MNATFEKILKEVNTPWLMENAKKLMDIELGQTFDHYHAAAQFTAGLIKEAGIENCEIIEFPADGKTVYQDKRMPLAWRASVGKLSIRKSPTPFADPVVADYKRHPFHLVKGSVATPPGGQYARIITEDQMFAGQDATGALIMINPSTRPRAKILTPALDLGAIGLITDNLTGRYDTPQGIQWVAACTEGRNWHVQSDDRPFICFSVSPETGDQLRDAARTGEVIAHVECDGERYEGTVPAVTALIPGRQKKELWILSHLYEPMIDDNCGGVAGSIEFARIIRKLADSGEIPPLEFSLRLVFTLEFYGYAAFAEKMLAEGGHNSIGAMNTDSFNADKLKILLAPPGTPFFGNYLMEKLADEYKGQTDPVILDVIQQGMYSDDMFLSDSTIGIPTLWALGQGKWWHNSEQKINILSPLSFSRVVALIGNWAVSVLAINSETLPLAVSEASAYAKKHLLDEAKRILNAYASGELRIASGITEEIRERMRHRMKLEAERLADFRDICDSPLIEGQIKSLEKETENIISDLEEQITRGFPTSPRLRRTGENPRSVKEGIKSKPSEGLKNDKWFDYAASIIPSRATPGFPYDLIAAPKAERVPQPDGIIYGPFANIFSNMDGKKSLQLLIREAEWENCTVIASSMLKKYITAVSCMTDYGYLKTKFKKTLDKKDIADAVRKAGIAEGELVLVHSSLSSFGRIEGGAETVIDAILESVGPEGTVLFPTFSTSFIYFEGSINKSQKYRPFDKNDPSQVTVGKIPQVFLTRKGIYRSAHPSHSVAGVGPLAEKCLSGHRETDSPTGENSPFAKLLEFKGKMLYFGSGLAPTTFLHFLEDEMNLSYLGNTVCRIKDQDGKVRSVMVPKHLPGHRDFYSSNWENAKFFKKAKTQGLKINESSLGIGKLQVVDVKDLHEIGARIVKEDPNIFLCDSEECIFCSKNKMQR
;
A
#
# COMPACT_ATOMS: atom_id res chain seq x y z
N MET A 1 -20.28 3.99 -35.94
CA MET A 1 -20.76 3.20 -34.79
C MET A 1 -21.28 1.86 -35.25
N ASN A 2 -20.99 0.84 -34.48
CA ASN A 2 -21.45 -0.53 -34.72
C ASN A 2 -23.00 -0.59 -34.59
N ALA A 3 -23.68 -1.30 -35.50
CA ALA A 3 -25.13 -1.46 -35.46
C ALA A 3 -25.66 -2.02 -34.12
N THR A 4 -24.86 -2.83 -33.43
CA THR A 4 -25.19 -3.38 -32.10
C THR A 4 -25.23 -2.29 -31.04
N PHE A 5 -24.29 -1.35 -31.02
CA PHE A 5 -24.31 -0.22 -30.09
C PHE A 5 -25.60 0.62 -30.24
N GLU A 6 -26.00 0.95 -31.47
CA GLU A 6 -27.20 1.73 -31.71
C GLU A 6 -28.48 0.99 -31.28
N LYS A 7 -28.53 -0.33 -31.50
CA LYS A 7 -29.63 -1.16 -31.03
C LYS A 7 -29.74 -1.15 -29.52
N ILE A 8 -28.60 -1.33 -28.83
CA ILE A 8 -28.57 -1.32 -27.37
C ILE A 8 -28.97 0.06 -26.84
N LEU A 9 -28.37 1.14 -27.37
CA LEU A 9 -28.66 2.51 -26.95
C LEU A 9 -30.13 2.88 -27.10
N LYS A 10 -30.77 2.43 -28.17
CA LYS A 10 -32.20 2.63 -28.41
C LYS A 10 -33.09 1.97 -27.37
N GLU A 11 -32.64 0.83 -26.82
CA GLU A 11 -33.39 0.03 -25.83
C GLU A 11 -33.11 0.48 -24.38
N VAL A 12 -32.13 1.36 -24.14
CA VAL A 12 -31.86 1.86 -22.78
C VAL A 12 -33.05 2.65 -22.23
N ASN A 13 -33.59 2.16 -21.12
CA ASN A 13 -34.62 2.88 -20.37
C ASN A 13 -33.96 3.86 -19.37
N THR A 14 -33.58 5.03 -19.89
CA THR A 14 -32.88 6.06 -19.09
C THR A 14 -33.63 6.46 -17.81
N PRO A 15 -34.98 6.68 -17.83
CA PRO A 15 -35.70 6.95 -16.58
C PRO A 15 -35.59 5.81 -15.56
N TRP A 16 -35.75 4.56 -15.98
CA TRP A 16 -35.63 3.39 -15.10
C TRP A 16 -34.21 3.32 -14.50
N LEU A 17 -33.20 3.52 -15.34
CA LEU A 17 -31.79 3.48 -14.96
C LEU A 17 -31.48 4.53 -13.86
N MET A 18 -31.87 5.78 -14.07
CA MET A 18 -31.65 6.88 -13.13
C MET A 18 -32.44 6.68 -11.83
N GLU A 19 -33.70 6.23 -11.92
CA GLU A 19 -34.57 5.99 -10.77
C GLU A 19 -34.02 4.87 -9.89
N ASN A 20 -33.62 3.74 -10.47
CA ASN A 20 -33.18 2.58 -9.70
C ASN A 20 -31.75 2.73 -9.15
N ALA A 21 -30.83 3.39 -9.87
CA ALA A 21 -29.55 3.79 -9.31
C ALA A 21 -29.74 4.69 -8.06
N LYS A 22 -30.67 5.67 -8.14
CA LYS A 22 -31.02 6.51 -6.99
C LYS A 22 -31.65 5.72 -5.84
N LYS A 23 -32.61 4.83 -6.12
CA LYS A 23 -33.24 4.01 -5.07
C LYS A 23 -32.23 3.15 -4.34
N LEU A 24 -31.30 2.52 -5.09
CA LEU A 24 -30.23 1.71 -4.50
C LEU A 24 -29.34 2.56 -3.58
N MET A 25 -28.91 3.74 -4.04
CA MET A 25 -28.16 4.70 -3.24
C MET A 25 -28.92 5.10 -1.95
N ASP A 26 -30.22 5.41 -2.07
CA ASP A 26 -31.05 5.77 -0.91
C ASP A 26 -31.17 4.62 0.10
N ILE A 27 -31.24 3.37 -0.37
CA ILE A 27 -31.24 2.17 0.49
C ILE A 27 -29.91 2.03 1.22
N GLU A 28 -28.80 2.11 0.51
CA GLU A 28 -27.46 1.92 1.07
C GLU A 28 -26.99 3.08 1.98
N LEU A 29 -27.60 4.27 1.84
CA LEU A 29 -27.18 5.48 2.57
C LEU A 29 -27.14 5.29 4.08
N GLY A 30 -27.94 4.39 4.66
CA GLY A 30 -27.92 4.07 6.08
C GLY A 30 -26.64 3.39 6.58
N GLN A 31 -25.79 2.87 5.71
CA GLN A 31 -24.47 2.27 5.98
C GLN A 31 -24.46 1.07 6.93
N THR A 32 -25.60 0.48 7.28
CA THR A 32 -25.68 -0.71 8.15
C THR A 32 -25.78 -1.99 7.35
N PHE A 33 -25.50 -3.12 7.97
CA PHE A 33 -25.68 -4.42 7.30
C PHE A 33 -27.15 -4.70 6.99
N ASP A 34 -28.09 -4.17 7.75
CA ASP A 34 -29.52 -4.25 7.43
C ASP A 34 -29.82 -3.54 6.09
N HIS A 35 -29.22 -2.37 5.85
CA HIS A 35 -29.33 -1.64 4.57
C HIS A 35 -28.61 -2.39 3.44
N TYR A 36 -27.47 -3.02 3.72
CA TYR A 36 -26.78 -3.86 2.75
C TYR A 36 -27.63 -5.06 2.31
N HIS A 37 -28.25 -5.77 3.25
CA HIS A 37 -29.18 -6.86 2.92
C HIS A 37 -30.40 -6.36 2.15
N ALA A 38 -30.95 -5.19 2.51
CA ALA A 38 -32.04 -4.57 1.76
C ALA A 38 -31.61 -4.20 0.33
N ALA A 39 -30.39 -3.68 0.14
CA ALA A 39 -29.82 -3.40 -1.18
C ALA A 39 -29.64 -4.68 -2.01
N ALA A 40 -29.15 -5.75 -1.40
CA ALA A 40 -29.03 -7.06 -2.07
C ALA A 40 -30.38 -7.63 -2.50
N GLN A 41 -31.40 -7.54 -1.64
CA GLN A 41 -32.76 -7.96 -1.96
C GLN A 41 -33.39 -7.10 -3.06
N PHE A 42 -33.19 -5.78 -2.98
CA PHE A 42 -33.67 -4.85 -4.02
C PHE A 42 -33.00 -5.16 -5.37
N THR A 43 -31.70 -5.35 -5.39
CA THR A 43 -30.92 -5.74 -6.57
C THR A 43 -31.43 -7.05 -7.19
N ALA A 44 -31.65 -8.07 -6.36
CA ALA A 44 -32.25 -9.34 -6.83
C ALA A 44 -33.68 -9.16 -7.39
N GLY A 45 -34.46 -8.23 -6.80
CA GLY A 45 -35.77 -7.81 -7.31
C GLY A 45 -35.67 -7.20 -8.71
N LEU A 46 -34.77 -6.24 -8.91
CA LEU A 46 -34.51 -5.60 -10.21
C LEU A 46 -34.09 -6.61 -11.29
N ILE A 47 -33.25 -7.57 -10.94
CA ILE A 47 -32.80 -8.63 -11.83
C ILE A 47 -34.02 -9.50 -12.29
N LYS A 48 -34.90 -9.85 -11.36
CA LYS A 48 -36.13 -10.61 -11.68
C LYS A 48 -37.10 -9.79 -12.54
N GLU A 49 -37.28 -8.48 -12.22
CA GLU A 49 -38.09 -7.56 -13.04
C GLU A 49 -37.52 -7.40 -14.46
N ALA A 50 -36.20 -7.47 -14.60
CA ALA A 50 -35.53 -7.54 -15.91
C ALA A 50 -35.73 -8.86 -16.63
N GLY A 51 -36.50 -9.81 -16.03
CA GLY A 51 -36.84 -11.11 -16.54
C GLY A 51 -35.74 -12.16 -16.43
N ILE A 52 -34.67 -11.90 -15.67
CA ILE A 52 -33.57 -12.84 -15.44
C ILE A 52 -33.95 -13.73 -14.24
N GLU A 53 -34.47 -14.95 -14.54
CA GLU A 53 -35.09 -15.82 -13.53
C GLU A 53 -34.06 -16.56 -12.66
N ASN A 54 -32.89 -16.90 -13.20
CA ASN A 54 -31.81 -17.60 -12.48
C ASN A 54 -31.01 -16.61 -11.60
N CYS A 55 -31.67 -16.08 -10.57
CA CYS A 55 -31.10 -15.15 -9.61
C CYS A 55 -31.14 -15.73 -8.20
N GLU A 56 -30.01 -15.74 -7.51
CA GLU A 56 -29.85 -16.19 -6.12
C GLU A 56 -29.06 -15.21 -5.29
N ILE A 57 -29.22 -15.27 -3.97
CA ILE A 57 -28.39 -14.56 -3.00
C ILE A 57 -27.63 -15.62 -2.21
N ILE A 58 -26.31 -15.55 -2.26
CA ILE A 58 -25.40 -16.43 -1.51
C ILE A 58 -24.91 -15.66 -0.29
N GLU A 59 -24.99 -16.25 0.88
CA GLU A 59 -24.61 -15.63 2.13
C GLU A 59 -23.25 -16.15 2.60
N PHE A 60 -22.30 -15.25 2.84
CA PHE A 60 -20.99 -15.56 3.42
C PHE A 60 -20.91 -15.02 4.86
N PRO A 61 -20.11 -15.63 5.77
CA PRO A 61 -19.97 -15.15 7.14
C PRO A 61 -19.45 -13.71 7.20
N ALA A 62 -20.06 -12.89 8.07
CA ALA A 62 -19.55 -11.59 8.50
C ALA A 62 -19.22 -11.64 10.00
N ASP A 63 -18.24 -12.46 10.38
CA ASP A 63 -17.91 -12.81 11.78
C ASP A 63 -16.61 -12.17 12.28
N GLY A 64 -15.93 -11.41 11.44
CA GLY A 64 -14.66 -10.78 11.75
C GLY A 64 -13.48 -11.76 11.88
N LYS A 65 -13.65 -13.03 11.55
CA LYS A 65 -12.68 -14.13 11.78
C LYS A 65 -12.42 -14.98 10.55
N THR A 66 -13.48 -15.40 9.85
CA THR A 66 -13.37 -16.23 8.64
C THR A 66 -12.49 -15.56 7.61
N VAL A 67 -11.65 -16.34 6.94
CA VAL A 67 -10.64 -15.85 5.97
C VAL A 67 -10.88 -16.52 4.63
N TYR A 68 -11.01 -15.71 3.59
CA TYR A 68 -11.03 -16.13 2.19
C TYR A 68 -9.90 -15.45 1.42
N GLN A 69 -9.11 -16.19 0.67
CA GLN A 69 -7.99 -15.64 -0.13
C GLN A 69 -7.08 -14.68 0.66
N ASP A 70 -6.72 -15.05 1.90
CA ASP A 70 -5.98 -14.18 2.84
C ASP A 70 -6.71 -12.88 3.24
N LYS A 71 -7.98 -12.73 2.91
CA LYS A 71 -8.82 -11.61 3.33
C LYS A 71 -9.74 -12.04 4.46
N ARG A 72 -9.60 -11.40 5.64
CA ARG A 72 -10.47 -11.66 6.78
C ARG A 72 -11.81 -10.96 6.57
N MET A 73 -12.91 -11.71 6.74
CA MET A 73 -14.27 -11.18 6.63
C MET A 73 -14.55 -10.12 7.72
N PRO A 74 -15.44 -9.15 7.43
CA PRO A 74 -15.77 -8.10 8.39
C PRO A 74 -16.69 -8.62 9.52
N LEU A 75 -16.84 -7.83 10.59
CA LEU A 75 -18.01 -7.89 11.44
C LEU A 75 -19.15 -7.10 10.81
N ALA A 76 -20.37 -7.61 10.96
CA ALA A 76 -21.56 -6.83 10.66
C ALA A 76 -21.70 -5.67 11.68
N TRP A 77 -22.35 -4.59 11.23
CA TRP A 77 -22.55 -3.40 12.05
C TRP A 77 -23.93 -2.78 11.80
N ARG A 78 -24.55 -2.27 12.88
CA ARG A 78 -25.80 -1.52 12.81
C ARG A 78 -25.78 -0.32 13.76
N ALA A 79 -26.56 0.71 13.42
CA ALA A 79 -26.82 1.87 14.25
C ALA A 79 -28.10 2.58 13.79
N SER A 80 -28.72 3.30 14.69
CA SER A 80 -29.85 4.20 14.42
C SER A 80 -29.67 5.59 15.04
N VAL A 81 -28.72 5.71 15.96
CA VAL A 81 -28.37 6.96 16.66
C VAL A 81 -26.86 7.18 16.59
N GLY A 82 -26.49 8.36 16.12
CA GLY A 82 -25.11 8.86 16.16
C GLY A 82 -25.16 10.38 16.20
N LYS A 83 -24.97 10.99 17.39
CA LYS A 83 -25.16 12.44 17.56
C LYS A 83 -24.03 13.05 18.36
N LEU A 84 -23.50 14.15 17.87
CA LEU A 84 -22.50 14.99 18.51
C LEU A 84 -23.03 16.40 18.70
N SER A 85 -23.23 16.81 19.96
CA SER A 85 -23.79 18.12 20.30
C SER A 85 -22.84 18.90 21.18
N ILE A 86 -22.45 20.11 20.79
CA ILE A 86 -21.59 21.00 21.57
C ILE A 86 -22.37 21.54 22.75
N ARG A 87 -21.86 21.44 23.95
CA ARG A 87 -22.46 21.90 25.21
C ARG A 87 -21.70 23.07 25.83
N LYS A 88 -20.39 23.12 25.59
CA LYS A 88 -19.52 24.20 26.01
C LYS A 88 -18.50 24.51 24.93
N SER A 89 -18.29 25.78 24.62
CA SER A 89 -17.27 26.22 23.67
C SER A 89 -16.87 27.66 23.93
N PRO A 90 -15.59 28.03 23.73
CA PRO A 90 -15.17 29.44 23.81
C PRO A 90 -15.73 30.29 22.67
N THR A 91 -16.07 29.66 21.54
CA THR A 91 -16.72 30.31 20.37
C THR A 91 -18.08 29.66 20.13
N PRO A 92 -19.14 30.49 19.83
CA PRO A 92 -20.49 29.95 19.60
C PRO A 92 -20.54 29.14 18.30
N PHE A 93 -21.33 28.06 18.32
CA PHE A 93 -21.77 27.32 17.14
C PHE A 93 -23.17 27.74 16.77
N ALA A 94 -23.43 28.09 15.50
CA ALA A 94 -24.76 28.46 15.02
C ALA A 94 -25.76 27.30 15.23
N ASP A 95 -25.34 26.09 14.98
CA ASP A 95 -26.03 24.86 15.35
C ASP A 95 -25.15 24.07 16.33
N PRO A 96 -25.57 23.86 17.58
CA PRO A 96 -24.79 23.04 18.52
C PRO A 96 -24.74 21.56 18.14
N VAL A 97 -25.61 21.05 17.24
CA VAL A 97 -25.59 19.68 16.74
C VAL A 97 -24.71 19.61 15.51
N VAL A 98 -23.44 19.31 15.71
CA VAL A 98 -22.41 19.34 14.68
C VAL A 98 -22.31 18.04 13.87
N ALA A 99 -22.89 16.94 14.37
CA ALA A 99 -23.08 15.68 13.63
C ALA A 99 -24.36 15.01 14.12
N ASP A 100 -25.13 14.45 13.18
CA ASP A 100 -26.35 13.70 13.49
C ASP A 100 -26.62 12.67 12.38
N TYR A 101 -26.56 11.38 12.71
CA TYR A 101 -26.83 10.27 11.80
C TYR A 101 -28.19 10.40 11.09
N LYS A 102 -29.21 10.94 11.78
CA LYS A 102 -30.53 11.15 11.19
C LYS A 102 -30.57 12.29 10.16
N ARG A 103 -29.66 13.28 10.26
CA ARG A 103 -29.53 14.33 9.26
C ARG A 103 -28.78 13.85 8.03
N HIS A 104 -27.68 13.13 8.26
CA HIS A 104 -26.92 12.46 7.22
C HIS A 104 -26.15 11.26 7.81
N PRO A 105 -26.39 10.03 7.33
CA PRO A 105 -25.76 8.85 7.93
C PRO A 105 -24.23 8.86 7.95
N PHE A 106 -23.56 9.54 7.01
CA PHE A 106 -22.09 9.64 6.98
C PHE A 106 -21.51 10.35 8.21
N HIS A 107 -22.33 11.08 8.98
CA HIS A 107 -21.87 11.67 10.24
C HIS A 107 -21.39 10.64 11.25
N LEU A 108 -21.94 9.42 11.27
CA LEU A 108 -21.46 8.35 12.12
C LEU A 108 -20.60 7.38 11.30
N VAL A 109 -19.33 7.26 11.66
CA VAL A 109 -18.40 6.36 10.95
C VAL A 109 -18.71 4.91 11.29
N LYS A 110 -18.77 4.06 10.26
CA LYS A 110 -19.05 2.62 10.41
C LYS A 110 -18.15 1.95 11.44
N GLY A 111 -18.74 1.04 12.23
CA GLY A 111 -18.03 0.30 13.27
C GLY A 111 -17.93 1.05 14.61
N SER A 112 -18.47 2.27 14.73
CA SER A 112 -18.60 2.94 16.03
C SER A 112 -19.47 2.11 16.98
N VAL A 113 -19.13 2.13 18.29
CA VAL A 113 -19.84 1.36 19.33
C VAL A 113 -20.75 2.26 20.16
N ALA A 114 -21.69 1.65 20.91
CA ALA A 114 -22.62 2.39 21.73
C ALA A 114 -21.95 3.16 22.87
N THR A 115 -22.52 4.34 23.17
CA THR A 115 -22.31 5.06 24.44
C THR A 115 -23.14 4.43 25.57
N PRO A 116 -22.86 4.75 26.85
CA PRO A 116 -23.77 4.46 27.94
C PRO A 116 -25.17 5.03 27.67
N PRO A 117 -26.26 4.46 28.24
CA PRO A 117 -27.62 4.97 28.10
C PRO A 117 -27.70 6.45 28.48
N GLY A 118 -28.28 7.28 27.56
CA GLY A 118 -28.36 8.73 27.72
C GLY A 118 -27.13 9.49 27.23
N GLY A 119 -26.16 8.80 26.61
CA GLY A 119 -24.94 9.41 26.09
C GLY A 119 -23.88 9.68 27.15
N GLN A 120 -22.82 10.35 26.74
CA GLN A 120 -21.72 10.77 27.62
C GLN A 120 -21.14 12.11 27.20
N TYR A 121 -20.54 12.82 28.14
CA TYR A 121 -19.80 14.04 27.84
C TYR A 121 -18.35 13.70 27.49
N ALA A 122 -17.84 14.38 26.48
CA ALA A 122 -16.45 14.25 26.04
C ALA A 122 -15.85 15.62 25.77
N ARG A 123 -14.62 15.81 26.18
CA ARG A 123 -13.82 16.97 25.72
C ARG A 123 -13.44 16.74 24.26
N ILE A 124 -13.38 17.83 23.48
CA ILE A 124 -12.79 17.80 22.14
C ILE A 124 -11.43 18.46 22.23
N ILE A 125 -10.39 17.72 21.86
CA ILE A 125 -9.03 18.23 21.72
C ILE A 125 -8.52 17.95 20.32
N THR A 126 -7.60 18.76 19.82
CA THR A 126 -7.02 18.56 18.49
C THR A 126 -5.95 17.44 18.50
N GLU A 127 -5.69 16.88 17.32
CA GLU A 127 -4.57 15.95 17.10
C GLU A 127 -3.26 16.54 17.61
N ASP A 128 -2.99 17.83 17.32
CA ASP A 128 -1.76 18.51 17.75
C ASP A 128 -1.67 18.68 19.27
N GLN A 129 -2.78 19.00 19.94
CA GLN A 129 -2.83 19.10 21.41
C GLN A 129 -2.61 17.74 22.08
N MET A 130 -3.25 16.68 21.55
CA MET A 130 -3.01 15.31 22.04
C MET A 130 -1.51 14.96 21.90
N PHE A 131 -0.91 15.34 20.78
CA PHE A 131 0.49 15.08 20.50
C PHE A 131 1.45 15.96 21.32
N ALA A 132 1.00 17.14 21.74
CA ALA A 132 1.73 17.99 22.68
C ALA A 132 1.65 17.49 24.15
N GLY A 133 0.91 16.38 24.40
CA GLY A 133 0.81 15.78 25.74
C GLY A 133 -0.40 16.21 26.56
N GLN A 134 -1.38 16.90 25.93
CA GLN A 134 -2.65 17.18 26.62
C GLN A 134 -3.37 15.86 26.93
N ASP A 135 -3.95 15.78 28.13
CA ASP A 135 -4.68 14.59 28.56
C ASP A 135 -5.85 14.28 27.63
N ALA A 136 -5.83 13.11 27.01
CA ALA A 136 -6.82 12.62 26.08
C ALA A 136 -7.89 11.71 26.74
N THR A 137 -7.81 11.45 28.03
CA THR A 137 -8.73 10.53 28.74
C THR A 137 -10.18 10.99 28.59
N GLY A 138 -11.03 10.12 28.03
CA GLY A 138 -12.44 10.41 27.76
C GLY A 138 -12.71 11.44 26.67
N ALA A 139 -11.68 11.86 25.90
CA ALA A 139 -11.83 12.86 24.86
C ALA A 139 -12.17 12.27 23.50
N LEU A 140 -12.76 13.07 22.61
CA LEU A 140 -12.77 12.88 21.17
C LEU A 140 -11.63 13.71 20.55
N ILE A 141 -10.86 13.11 19.67
CA ILE A 141 -9.73 13.76 19.02
C ILE A 141 -10.16 14.31 17.66
N MET A 142 -10.18 15.64 17.50
CA MET A 142 -10.34 16.28 16.21
C MET A 142 -9.05 16.15 15.40
N ILE A 143 -9.03 15.26 14.40
CA ILE A 143 -7.83 14.97 13.62
C ILE A 143 -7.61 16.01 12.52
N ASN A 144 -6.36 16.06 12.00
CA ASN A 144 -6.01 16.99 10.93
C ASN A 144 -6.70 16.61 9.61
N PRO A 145 -7.02 17.57 8.73
CA PRO A 145 -7.75 17.32 7.48
C PRO A 145 -7.10 16.33 6.53
N SER A 146 -5.78 16.19 6.60
CA SER A 146 -5.00 15.21 5.80
C SER A 146 -4.91 13.82 6.44
N THR A 147 -5.41 13.67 7.68
CA THR A 147 -5.34 12.43 8.45
C THR A 147 -6.64 11.63 8.28
N ARG A 148 -6.53 10.36 7.93
CA ARG A 148 -7.69 9.44 7.90
C ARG A 148 -7.81 8.68 9.22
N PRO A 149 -9.04 8.34 9.70
CA PRO A 149 -9.28 7.66 10.97
C PRO A 149 -8.90 6.17 10.91
N ARG A 150 -7.64 5.89 10.68
CA ARG A 150 -7.07 4.54 10.56
C ARG A 150 -6.20 4.21 11.78
N ALA A 151 -5.73 2.98 11.87
CA ALA A 151 -4.89 2.47 12.95
C ALA A 151 -3.74 3.41 13.36
N LYS A 152 -3.14 4.13 12.41
CA LYS A 152 -2.03 5.07 12.66
C LYS A 152 -2.36 6.23 13.61
N ILE A 153 -3.63 6.61 13.70
CA ILE A 153 -4.09 7.68 14.58
C ILE A 153 -5.08 7.19 15.63
N LEU A 154 -5.99 6.30 15.25
CA LEU A 154 -7.03 5.81 16.16
C LEU A 154 -6.45 4.96 17.29
N THR A 155 -5.53 4.05 16.99
CA THR A 155 -4.90 3.20 18.03
C THR A 155 -4.13 4.02 19.06
N PRO A 156 -3.24 4.97 18.68
CA PRO A 156 -2.62 5.87 19.65
C PRO A 156 -3.61 6.71 20.46
N ALA A 157 -4.66 7.23 19.84
CA ALA A 157 -5.68 8.01 20.56
C ALA A 157 -6.35 7.17 21.65
N LEU A 158 -6.74 5.93 21.33
CA LEU A 158 -7.31 4.99 22.31
C LEU A 158 -6.30 4.56 23.39
N ASP A 159 -5.02 4.42 23.04
CA ASP A 159 -3.94 4.14 24.02
C ASP A 159 -3.77 5.27 25.03
N LEU A 160 -4.08 6.51 24.63
CA LEU A 160 -4.08 7.69 25.50
C LEU A 160 -5.39 7.90 26.27
N GLY A 161 -6.34 6.97 26.15
CA GLY A 161 -7.62 7.01 26.85
C GLY A 161 -8.70 7.81 26.11
N ALA A 162 -8.48 8.24 24.86
CA ALA A 162 -9.54 8.83 24.06
C ALA A 162 -10.65 7.79 23.78
N ILE A 163 -11.88 8.26 23.58
CA ILE A 163 -13.00 7.39 23.22
C ILE A 163 -13.15 7.23 21.69
N GLY A 164 -12.48 8.07 20.90
CA GLY A 164 -12.54 8.03 19.45
C GLY A 164 -12.07 9.31 18.77
N LEU A 165 -12.53 9.50 17.53
CA LEU A 165 -12.05 10.57 16.65
C LEU A 165 -13.20 11.39 16.04
N ILE A 166 -12.88 12.62 15.63
CA ILE A 166 -13.69 13.42 14.71
C ILE A 166 -12.80 13.69 13.48
N THR A 167 -13.32 13.44 12.28
CA THR A 167 -12.62 13.67 11.01
C THR A 167 -13.41 14.62 10.13
N ASP A 168 -12.72 15.49 9.41
CA ASP A 168 -13.24 16.29 8.30
C ASP A 168 -12.38 16.10 7.04
N ASN A 169 -11.67 14.95 6.97
CA ASN A 169 -10.96 14.54 5.75
C ASN A 169 -11.99 14.39 4.64
N LEU A 170 -11.90 15.20 3.59
CA LEU A 170 -12.87 15.23 2.50
C LEU A 170 -12.17 15.37 1.15
N THR A 171 -12.49 14.46 0.22
CA THR A 171 -12.13 14.61 -1.20
C THR A 171 -12.96 15.73 -1.81
N GLY A 172 -12.30 16.71 -2.42
CA GLY A 172 -12.99 17.92 -2.92
C GLY A 172 -13.33 18.95 -1.82
N ARG A 173 -12.58 18.99 -0.73
CA ARG A 173 -12.76 19.88 0.42
C ARG A 173 -13.04 21.34 0.06
N TYR A 174 -12.36 21.88 -0.94
CA TYR A 174 -12.54 23.28 -1.37
C TYR A 174 -13.73 23.50 -2.28
N ASP A 175 -14.16 22.44 -3.00
CA ASP A 175 -15.32 22.50 -3.89
C ASP A 175 -16.65 22.31 -3.12
N THR A 176 -16.61 21.51 -2.06
CA THR A 176 -17.79 21.08 -1.28
C THR A 176 -17.54 21.24 0.23
N PRO A 177 -17.40 22.48 0.74
CA PRO A 177 -17.03 22.72 2.15
C PRO A 177 -18.07 22.22 3.17
N GLN A 178 -19.32 21.96 2.74
CA GLN A 178 -20.40 21.37 3.53
C GLN A 178 -20.52 19.85 3.35
N GLY A 179 -19.78 19.26 2.41
CA GLY A 179 -19.80 17.82 2.17
C GLY A 179 -19.26 17.04 3.36
N ILE A 180 -19.69 15.77 3.47
CA ILE A 180 -19.26 14.85 4.52
C ILE A 180 -18.65 13.63 3.83
N GLN A 181 -17.47 13.20 4.29
CA GLN A 181 -16.80 12.02 3.74
C GLN A 181 -17.45 10.75 4.28
N TRP A 182 -17.84 9.84 3.38
CA TRP A 182 -18.00 8.43 3.72
C TRP A 182 -16.62 7.84 3.99
N VAL A 183 -16.41 7.34 5.20
CA VAL A 183 -15.09 6.91 5.65
C VAL A 183 -15.21 5.70 6.57
N ALA A 184 -14.19 4.85 6.54
CA ALA A 184 -14.06 3.76 7.48
C ALA A 184 -12.99 4.06 8.54
N ALA A 185 -13.21 3.61 9.76
CA ALA A 185 -12.26 3.61 10.85
C ALA A 185 -11.85 2.18 11.22
N CYS A 186 -10.59 1.98 11.61
CA CYS A 186 -10.10 0.70 12.12
C CYS A 186 -8.92 0.92 13.07
N THR A 187 -8.76 0.03 14.03
CA THR A 187 -7.60 0.02 14.93
C THR A 187 -6.50 -0.90 14.46
N GLU A 188 -6.79 -1.74 13.46
CA GLU A 188 -5.87 -2.71 12.89
C GLU A 188 -5.82 -2.58 11.35
N GLY A 189 -4.62 -2.60 10.79
CA GLY A 189 -4.44 -2.61 9.33
C GLY A 189 -4.99 -1.39 8.59
N ARG A 190 -5.56 -1.63 7.40
CA ARG A 190 -6.14 -0.63 6.48
C ARG A 190 -7.53 -1.05 5.98
N ASN A 191 -8.29 -1.76 6.81
CA ASN A 191 -9.56 -2.34 6.41
C ASN A 191 -10.66 -1.29 6.18
N TRP A 192 -11.57 -1.57 5.25
CA TRP A 192 -12.78 -0.78 5.02
C TRP A 192 -13.89 -1.08 6.04
N HIS A 193 -13.79 -2.22 6.73
CA HIS A 193 -14.75 -2.67 7.73
C HIS A 193 -14.04 -3.17 8.97
N VAL A 194 -14.71 -3.07 10.11
CA VAL A 194 -14.18 -3.55 11.39
C VAL A 194 -14.10 -5.08 11.42
N GLN A 195 -13.11 -5.58 12.13
CA GLN A 195 -12.85 -7.00 12.36
C GLN A 195 -12.98 -7.34 13.86
N SER A 196 -12.93 -8.61 14.21
CA SER A 196 -13.11 -9.07 15.62
C SER A 196 -12.05 -8.54 16.58
N ASP A 197 -10.87 -8.18 16.10
CA ASP A 197 -9.76 -7.66 16.91
C ASP A 197 -9.66 -6.12 16.91
N ASP A 198 -10.57 -5.42 16.21
CA ASP A 198 -10.68 -3.97 16.30
C ASP A 198 -11.23 -3.54 17.66
N ARG A 199 -10.48 -2.66 18.33
CA ARG A 199 -10.86 -2.08 19.63
C ARG A 199 -12.14 -1.25 19.50
N PRO A 200 -12.95 -1.14 20.57
CA PRO A 200 -14.10 -0.22 20.59
C PRO A 200 -13.68 1.23 20.38
N PHE A 201 -14.42 1.95 19.55
CA PHE A 201 -14.23 3.39 19.30
C PHE A 201 -15.56 4.05 18.91
N ILE A 202 -15.61 5.38 19.00
CA ILE A 202 -16.70 6.22 18.48
C ILE A 202 -16.09 7.24 17.54
N CYS A 203 -16.48 7.22 16.26
CA CYS A 203 -15.94 8.15 15.29
C CYS A 203 -17.04 8.91 14.56
N PHE A 204 -16.83 10.22 14.37
CA PHE A 204 -17.71 11.09 13.59
C PHE A 204 -16.99 11.66 12.39
N SER A 205 -17.72 11.80 11.27
CA SER A 205 -17.30 12.56 10.11
C SER A 205 -18.13 13.84 10.04
N VAL A 206 -17.46 14.98 9.89
CA VAL A 206 -18.08 16.30 9.82
C VAL A 206 -17.63 17.03 8.55
N SER A 207 -18.34 18.08 8.18
CA SER A 207 -17.92 18.92 7.06
C SER A 207 -16.61 19.67 7.36
N PRO A 208 -15.82 20.03 6.33
CA PRO A 208 -14.65 20.88 6.48
C PRO A 208 -14.87 22.14 7.29
N GLU A 209 -15.98 22.84 7.05
CA GLU A 209 -16.32 24.06 7.78
C GLU A 209 -16.53 23.80 9.27
N THR A 210 -17.28 22.75 9.61
CA THR A 210 -17.46 22.32 11.01
C THR A 210 -16.14 21.89 11.65
N GLY A 211 -15.31 21.16 10.91
CA GLY A 211 -14.00 20.70 11.40
C GLY A 211 -13.05 21.86 11.70
N ASP A 212 -12.99 22.87 10.84
CA ASP A 212 -12.19 24.08 11.06
C ASP A 212 -12.68 24.84 12.30
N GLN A 213 -14.00 25.01 12.45
CA GLN A 213 -14.59 25.65 13.62
C GLN A 213 -14.29 24.89 14.92
N LEU A 214 -14.36 23.55 14.92
CA LEU A 214 -14.03 22.71 16.07
C LEU A 214 -12.55 22.83 16.47
N ARG A 215 -11.63 22.83 15.49
CA ARG A 215 -10.19 22.99 15.74
C ARG A 215 -9.88 24.37 16.33
N ASP A 216 -10.48 25.44 15.79
CA ASP A 216 -10.24 26.79 16.27
C ASP A 216 -10.80 26.98 17.68
N ALA A 217 -12.01 26.46 17.96
CA ALA A 217 -12.58 26.47 19.29
C ALA A 217 -11.70 25.72 20.31
N ALA A 218 -11.23 24.50 19.96
CA ALA A 218 -10.40 23.68 20.83
C ALA A 218 -9.00 24.28 21.11
N ARG A 219 -8.47 25.08 20.18
CA ARG A 219 -7.21 25.83 20.39
C ARG A 219 -7.41 27.05 21.28
N THR A 220 -8.59 27.65 21.26
CA THR A 220 -8.90 28.88 22.02
C THR A 220 -9.28 28.57 23.47
N GLY A 221 -9.92 27.42 23.73
CA GLY A 221 -10.31 27.02 25.08
C GLY A 221 -10.97 25.64 25.14
N GLU A 222 -11.64 25.34 26.25
CA GLU A 222 -12.27 24.05 26.48
C GLU A 222 -13.53 23.88 25.64
N VAL A 223 -13.59 22.80 24.87
CA VAL A 223 -14.78 22.36 24.14
C VAL A 223 -15.31 21.08 24.75
N ILE A 224 -16.58 21.07 25.16
CA ILE A 224 -17.29 19.90 25.69
C ILE A 224 -18.46 19.57 24.78
N ALA A 225 -18.53 18.34 24.34
CA ALA A 225 -19.63 17.78 23.57
C ALA A 225 -20.39 16.72 24.35
N HIS A 226 -21.68 16.58 24.05
CA HIS A 226 -22.49 15.43 24.42
C HIS A 226 -22.53 14.47 23.22
N VAL A 227 -22.20 13.21 23.47
CA VAL A 227 -22.02 12.14 22.48
C VAL A 227 -23.08 11.07 22.74
N GLU A 228 -23.88 10.77 21.75
CA GLU A 228 -24.87 9.68 21.75
C GLU A 228 -24.59 8.77 20.56
N CYS A 229 -24.45 7.48 20.79
CA CYS A 229 -24.27 6.44 19.78
C CYS A 229 -24.88 5.13 20.27
N ASP A 230 -25.59 4.41 19.41
CA ASP A 230 -26.16 3.09 19.66
C ASP A 230 -25.51 1.97 18.80
N GLY A 231 -24.35 2.26 18.21
CA GLY A 231 -23.68 1.35 17.30
C GLY A 231 -23.38 -0.02 17.91
N GLU A 232 -23.67 -1.07 17.16
CA GLU A 232 -23.45 -2.46 17.57
C GLU A 232 -22.69 -3.22 16.48
N ARG A 233 -21.65 -3.94 16.89
CA ARG A 233 -20.91 -4.91 16.05
C ARG A 233 -21.40 -6.30 16.39
N TYR A 234 -21.72 -7.11 15.37
CA TYR A 234 -22.27 -8.45 15.57
C TYR A 234 -21.84 -9.43 14.46
N GLU A 235 -21.99 -10.70 14.70
CA GLU A 235 -21.79 -11.74 13.68
C GLU A 235 -23.03 -11.79 12.77
N GLY A 236 -22.85 -11.53 11.48
CA GLY A 236 -23.88 -11.47 10.45
C GLY A 236 -23.43 -12.17 9.17
N THR A 237 -23.95 -11.74 8.04
CA THR A 237 -23.59 -12.28 6.72
C THR A 237 -23.31 -11.18 5.69
N VAL A 238 -22.50 -11.53 4.69
CA VAL A 238 -22.22 -10.74 3.48
C VAL A 238 -22.97 -11.37 2.33
N PRO A 239 -24.04 -10.75 1.80
CA PRO A 239 -24.75 -11.25 0.66
C PRO A 239 -23.97 -11.05 -0.65
N ALA A 240 -24.01 -12.05 -1.53
CA ALA A 240 -23.59 -11.97 -2.92
C ALA A 240 -24.78 -12.31 -3.82
N VAL A 241 -25.26 -11.33 -4.58
CA VAL A 241 -26.32 -11.49 -5.55
C VAL A 241 -25.71 -11.99 -6.85
N THR A 242 -26.13 -13.14 -7.36
CA THR A 242 -25.66 -13.65 -8.64
C THR A 242 -26.84 -14.06 -9.52
N ALA A 243 -26.71 -13.83 -10.82
CA ALA A 243 -27.74 -14.19 -11.81
C ALA A 243 -27.09 -14.64 -13.12
N LEU A 244 -27.76 -15.53 -13.84
CA LEU A 244 -27.24 -16.13 -15.07
C LEU A 244 -28.25 -15.98 -16.21
N ILE A 245 -27.80 -15.41 -17.33
CA ILE A 245 -28.47 -15.49 -18.63
C ILE A 245 -27.77 -16.59 -19.43
N PRO A 246 -28.44 -17.72 -19.72
CA PRO A 246 -27.78 -18.83 -20.37
C PRO A 246 -27.48 -18.55 -21.85
N GLY A 247 -26.29 -18.92 -22.28
CA GLY A 247 -25.88 -19.03 -23.69
C GLY A 247 -25.95 -20.48 -24.14
N ARG A 248 -25.43 -20.76 -25.35
CA ARG A 248 -25.35 -22.12 -25.90
C ARG A 248 -24.33 -23.00 -25.17
N GLN A 249 -23.31 -22.39 -24.62
CA GLN A 249 -22.24 -23.03 -23.86
C GLN A 249 -22.32 -22.70 -22.38
N LYS A 250 -21.71 -23.56 -21.54
CA LYS A 250 -21.62 -23.33 -20.10
C LYS A 250 -20.55 -22.28 -19.69
N LYS A 251 -19.65 -21.92 -20.61
CA LYS A 251 -18.68 -20.88 -20.38
C LYS A 251 -19.38 -19.54 -20.18
N GLU A 252 -18.82 -18.67 -19.30
CA GLU A 252 -19.52 -17.48 -18.84
C GLU A 252 -18.63 -16.23 -18.99
N LEU A 253 -19.23 -15.11 -19.39
CA LEU A 253 -18.68 -13.78 -19.18
C LEU A 253 -19.29 -13.24 -17.86
N TRP A 254 -18.45 -12.76 -16.95
CA TRP A 254 -18.91 -12.21 -15.68
C TRP A 254 -18.93 -10.68 -15.72
N ILE A 255 -19.97 -10.10 -15.11
CA ILE A 255 -20.08 -8.66 -14.85
C ILE A 255 -20.10 -8.47 -13.34
N LEU A 256 -19.16 -7.69 -12.85
CA LEU A 256 -18.91 -7.45 -11.44
C LEU A 256 -19.27 -6.01 -11.09
N SER A 257 -19.87 -5.80 -9.94
CA SER A 257 -20.11 -4.47 -9.36
C SER A 257 -20.34 -4.64 -7.86
N HIS A 258 -19.79 -3.77 -7.05
CA HIS A 258 -19.98 -3.96 -5.62
C HIS A 258 -21.22 -3.23 -5.08
N LEU A 259 -21.73 -3.75 -3.97
CA LEU A 259 -22.78 -3.19 -3.15
C LEU A 259 -22.17 -2.59 -1.87
N TYR A 260 -22.96 -1.83 -1.12
CA TYR A 260 -22.62 -1.30 0.18
C TYR A 260 -21.67 -0.10 0.15
N GLU A 261 -21.61 0.60 -0.99
CA GLU A 261 -21.02 1.92 -1.12
C GLU A 261 -22.09 2.91 -1.63
N PRO A 262 -22.65 3.76 -0.73
CA PRO A 262 -23.86 4.52 -1.00
C PRO A 262 -23.61 5.80 -1.82
N MET A 263 -22.83 5.74 -2.86
CA MET A 263 -22.58 6.81 -3.82
C MET A 263 -23.13 6.42 -5.19
N ILE A 264 -23.53 7.44 -5.95
CA ILE A 264 -24.19 7.18 -7.24
C ILE A 264 -23.22 6.64 -8.31
N ASP A 265 -21.99 7.11 -8.31
CA ASP A 265 -20.93 6.64 -9.21
C ASP A 265 -20.09 5.49 -8.62
N ASP A 266 -20.16 5.26 -7.30
CA ASP A 266 -19.38 4.28 -6.57
C ASP A 266 -20.21 3.59 -5.46
N ASN A 267 -21.13 2.57 -5.74
CA ASN A 267 -21.19 1.95 -7.08
C ASN A 267 -22.64 1.69 -7.53
N CYS A 268 -23.60 2.45 -7.03
CA CYS A 268 -25.05 2.22 -7.35
C CYS A 268 -25.33 2.35 -8.85
N GLY A 269 -24.62 3.22 -9.57
CA GLY A 269 -24.72 3.34 -11.02
C GLY A 269 -24.19 2.11 -11.75
N GLY A 270 -23.08 1.52 -11.30
CA GLY A 270 -22.52 0.29 -11.87
C GLY A 270 -23.47 -0.87 -11.78
N VAL A 271 -24.10 -1.08 -10.62
CA VAL A 271 -25.10 -2.13 -10.41
C VAL A 271 -26.32 -1.95 -11.32
N ALA A 272 -26.93 -0.76 -11.31
CA ALA A 272 -28.13 -0.46 -12.12
C ALA A 272 -27.81 -0.58 -13.62
N GLY A 273 -26.66 -0.03 -14.07
CA GLY A 273 -26.21 -0.10 -15.46
C GLY A 273 -25.95 -1.53 -15.93
N SER A 274 -25.39 -2.36 -15.07
CA SER A 274 -25.12 -3.78 -15.37
C SER A 274 -26.40 -4.58 -15.53
N ILE A 275 -27.40 -4.35 -14.70
CA ILE A 275 -28.71 -4.99 -14.84
C ILE A 275 -29.41 -4.54 -16.14
N GLU A 276 -29.34 -3.24 -16.45
CA GLU A 276 -29.99 -2.68 -17.64
C GLU A 276 -29.40 -3.23 -18.94
N PHE A 277 -28.07 -3.24 -19.11
CA PHE A 277 -27.55 -3.83 -20.33
C PHE A 277 -27.75 -5.36 -20.40
N ALA A 278 -27.74 -6.06 -19.27
CA ALA A 278 -28.06 -7.50 -19.26
C ALA A 278 -29.51 -7.76 -19.71
N ARG A 279 -30.45 -6.94 -19.23
CA ARG A 279 -31.85 -6.95 -19.69
C ARG A 279 -31.97 -6.75 -21.20
N ILE A 280 -31.24 -5.75 -21.71
CA ILE A 280 -31.26 -5.41 -23.15
C ILE A 280 -30.62 -6.51 -23.98
N ILE A 281 -29.48 -7.05 -23.59
CA ILE A 281 -28.81 -8.15 -24.28
C ILE A 281 -29.76 -9.36 -24.40
N ARG A 282 -30.38 -9.74 -23.29
CA ARG A 282 -31.36 -10.83 -23.32
C ARG A 282 -32.50 -10.55 -24.29
N LYS A 283 -33.13 -9.34 -24.19
CA LYS A 283 -34.25 -8.95 -25.08
C LYS A 283 -33.85 -9.02 -26.54
N LEU A 284 -32.71 -8.45 -26.91
CA LEU A 284 -32.26 -8.41 -28.29
C LEU A 284 -31.81 -9.79 -28.81
N ALA A 285 -31.31 -10.68 -27.96
CA ALA A 285 -30.99 -12.05 -28.31
C ALA A 285 -32.27 -12.88 -28.56
N ASP A 286 -33.26 -12.76 -27.66
CA ASP A 286 -34.53 -13.44 -27.75
C ASP A 286 -35.33 -13.00 -29.00
N SER A 287 -35.25 -11.73 -29.40
CA SER A 287 -35.88 -11.21 -30.62
C SER A 287 -35.09 -11.48 -31.91
N GLY A 288 -33.88 -11.99 -31.82
CA GLY A 288 -32.98 -12.21 -32.95
C GLY A 288 -32.39 -10.93 -33.55
N GLU A 289 -32.48 -9.82 -32.87
CA GLU A 289 -31.88 -8.54 -33.31
C GLU A 289 -30.38 -8.49 -33.13
N ILE A 290 -29.82 -9.27 -32.22
CA ILE A 290 -28.40 -9.58 -32.09
C ILE A 290 -28.17 -11.08 -32.29
N PRO A 291 -26.93 -11.53 -32.63
CA PRO A 291 -26.65 -12.95 -32.73
C PRO A 291 -26.97 -13.69 -31.43
N PRO A 292 -27.35 -14.98 -31.50
CA PRO A 292 -27.54 -15.81 -30.30
C PRO A 292 -26.27 -15.79 -29.45
N LEU A 293 -26.42 -15.76 -28.12
CA LEU A 293 -25.32 -15.83 -27.19
C LEU A 293 -24.65 -17.20 -27.23
N GLU A 294 -23.38 -17.24 -27.56
CA GLU A 294 -22.60 -18.48 -27.50
C GLU A 294 -22.22 -18.79 -26.04
N PHE A 295 -21.80 -17.79 -25.30
CA PHE A 295 -21.47 -17.90 -23.88
C PHE A 295 -22.56 -17.32 -23.00
N SER A 296 -22.62 -17.81 -21.75
CA SER A 296 -23.56 -17.33 -20.75
C SER A 296 -23.08 -15.98 -20.16
N LEU A 297 -24.00 -15.13 -19.72
CA LEU A 297 -23.70 -13.89 -19.01
C LEU A 297 -24.04 -14.05 -17.53
N ARG A 298 -23.07 -13.89 -16.64
CA ARG A 298 -23.26 -13.92 -15.19
C ARG A 298 -23.10 -12.53 -14.60
N LEU A 299 -24.04 -12.13 -13.76
CA LEU A 299 -23.92 -10.96 -12.89
C LEU A 299 -23.46 -11.41 -11.50
N VAL A 300 -22.55 -10.66 -10.87
CA VAL A 300 -22.08 -10.89 -9.49
C VAL A 300 -21.97 -9.55 -8.78
N PHE A 301 -22.83 -9.33 -7.77
CA PHE A 301 -22.87 -8.11 -6.97
C PHE A 301 -22.69 -8.44 -5.49
N THR A 302 -21.63 -7.96 -4.87
CA THR A 302 -21.31 -8.27 -3.47
C THR A 302 -20.46 -7.18 -2.82
N LEU A 303 -19.92 -7.41 -1.62
CA LEU A 303 -19.05 -6.48 -0.92
C LEU A 303 -17.67 -6.40 -1.58
N GLU A 304 -17.20 -5.18 -1.83
CA GLU A 304 -15.87 -4.90 -2.39
C GLU A 304 -14.77 -5.66 -1.61
N PHE A 305 -13.81 -6.27 -2.29
CA PHE A 305 -12.75 -7.16 -1.79
C PHE A 305 -13.26 -8.40 -1.04
N TYR A 306 -14.07 -8.24 -0.01
CA TYR A 306 -14.47 -9.33 0.91
C TYR A 306 -15.38 -10.35 0.26
N GLY A 307 -16.43 -9.87 -0.39
CA GLY A 307 -17.40 -10.72 -1.06
C GLY A 307 -16.80 -11.42 -2.29
N TYR A 308 -15.96 -10.73 -3.05
CA TYR A 308 -15.27 -11.33 -4.21
C TYR A 308 -14.26 -12.39 -3.78
N ALA A 309 -13.49 -12.16 -2.69
CA ALA A 309 -12.60 -13.17 -2.14
C ALA A 309 -13.34 -14.44 -1.72
N ALA A 310 -14.49 -14.26 -1.05
CA ALA A 310 -15.34 -15.38 -0.61
C ALA A 310 -15.97 -16.11 -1.82
N PHE A 311 -16.45 -15.38 -2.81
CA PHE A 311 -17.07 -15.93 -4.01
C PHE A 311 -16.05 -16.71 -4.85
N ALA A 312 -14.84 -16.18 -5.04
CA ALA A 312 -13.75 -16.84 -5.75
C ALA A 312 -13.35 -18.16 -5.07
N GLU A 313 -13.21 -18.16 -3.74
CA GLU A 313 -12.85 -19.36 -2.99
C GLU A 313 -13.96 -20.42 -3.05
N LYS A 314 -15.24 -20.02 -2.99
CA LYS A 314 -16.37 -20.91 -3.21
C LYS A 314 -16.30 -21.59 -4.58
N MET A 315 -16.04 -20.82 -5.65
CA MET A 315 -15.92 -21.37 -7.00
C MET A 315 -14.76 -22.37 -7.11
N LEU A 316 -13.62 -22.07 -6.53
CA LEU A 316 -12.47 -22.97 -6.51
C LEU A 316 -12.78 -24.28 -5.75
N ALA A 317 -13.48 -24.18 -4.62
CA ALA A 317 -13.90 -25.35 -3.84
C ALA A 317 -14.91 -26.25 -4.57
N GLU A 318 -15.72 -25.68 -5.46
CA GLU A 318 -16.70 -26.38 -6.30
C GLU A 318 -16.10 -26.97 -7.60
N GLY A 319 -14.79 -26.91 -7.77
CA GLY A 319 -14.09 -27.50 -8.92
C GLY A 319 -13.63 -26.50 -9.98
N GLY A 320 -13.66 -25.22 -9.67
CA GLY A 320 -13.25 -24.12 -10.54
C GLY A 320 -14.41 -23.30 -11.09
N HIS A 321 -14.08 -22.33 -11.92
CA HIS A 321 -15.07 -21.45 -12.57
C HIS A 321 -15.21 -21.79 -14.05
N ASN A 322 -16.36 -21.42 -14.63
CA ASN A 322 -16.58 -21.49 -16.07
C ASN A 322 -16.33 -20.15 -16.79
N SER A 323 -15.77 -19.15 -16.07
CA SER A 323 -15.58 -17.82 -16.62
C SER A 323 -14.48 -17.80 -17.67
N ILE A 324 -14.74 -17.17 -18.82
CA ILE A 324 -13.77 -16.83 -19.87
C ILE A 324 -13.15 -15.46 -19.65
N GLY A 325 -13.75 -14.65 -18.80
CA GLY A 325 -13.32 -13.30 -18.46
C GLY A 325 -14.43 -12.53 -17.74
N ALA A 326 -14.08 -11.34 -17.29
CA ALA A 326 -14.99 -10.47 -16.57
C ALA A 326 -14.84 -9.00 -16.95
N MET A 327 -15.86 -8.20 -16.61
CA MET A 327 -15.81 -6.74 -16.57
C MET A 327 -16.23 -6.27 -15.18
N ASN A 328 -15.37 -5.53 -14.49
CA ASN A 328 -15.73 -4.79 -13.29
C ASN A 328 -16.28 -3.42 -13.70
N THR A 329 -17.50 -3.11 -13.29
CA THR A 329 -18.21 -1.86 -13.60
C THR A 329 -18.21 -0.91 -12.39
N ASP A 330 -17.15 -0.91 -11.63
CA ASP A 330 -16.92 0.02 -10.52
C ASP A 330 -16.73 1.46 -11.02
N SER A 331 -17.28 2.42 -10.29
CA SER A 331 -17.21 3.85 -10.61
C SER A 331 -17.70 4.20 -12.03
N PHE A 332 -18.93 3.86 -12.34
CA PHE A 332 -19.58 4.04 -13.65
C PHE A 332 -19.91 5.51 -13.94
N ASN A 333 -18.91 6.38 -13.84
CA ASN A 333 -19.05 7.82 -14.05
C ASN A 333 -18.90 8.17 -15.51
N ALA A 334 -19.86 8.89 -16.03
CA ALA A 334 -20.23 8.88 -17.43
C ALA A 334 -19.46 9.81 -18.38
N ASP A 335 -18.89 10.92 -17.91
CA ASP A 335 -18.27 11.90 -18.84
C ASP A 335 -16.85 11.48 -19.27
N LYS A 336 -16.13 10.75 -18.42
CA LYS A 336 -14.81 10.19 -18.72
C LYS A 336 -14.74 8.75 -18.20
N LEU A 337 -14.79 7.82 -19.14
CA LEU A 337 -14.66 6.40 -18.87
C LEU A 337 -13.26 5.91 -19.22
N LYS A 338 -12.58 5.35 -18.25
CA LYS A 338 -11.33 4.64 -18.47
C LYS A 338 -11.59 3.15 -18.41
N ILE A 339 -11.11 2.42 -19.39
CA ILE A 339 -11.10 0.96 -19.33
C ILE A 339 -9.67 0.50 -19.14
N LEU A 340 -9.44 -0.12 -17.99
CA LEU A 340 -8.19 -0.82 -17.73
C LEU A 340 -8.34 -2.24 -18.25
N LEU A 341 -7.43 -2.65 -19.13
CA LEU A 341 -7.46 -3.99 -19.73
C LEU A 341 -7.04 -5.06 -18.71
N ALA A 342 -7.47 -6.29 -18.93
CA ALA A 342 -7.07 -7.41 -18.10
C ALA A 342 -5.54 -7.52 -18.02
N PRO A 343 -4.99 -7.82 -16.81
CA PRO A 343 -3.55 -7.80 -16.59
C PRO A 343 -2.82 -8.91 -17.37
N PRO A 344 -1.49 -8.73 -17.61
CA PRO A 344 -0.70 -9.69 -18.39
C PRO A 344 -0.69 -11.12 -17.85
N GLY A 345 -0.84 -11.30 -16.53
CA GLY A 345 -0.88 -12.63 -15.90
C GLY A 345 -2.12 -13.47 -16.23
N THR A 346 -3.15 -12.85 -16.82
CA THR A 346 -4.40 -13.49 -17.26
C THR A 346 -4.73 -12.99 -18.69
N PRO A 347 -4.17 -13.61 -19.73
CA PRO A 347 -4.44 -13.25 -21.12
C PRO A 347 -5.94 -13.32 -21.44
N PHE A 348 -6.44 -12.36 -22.23
CA PHE A 348 -7.84 -12.30 -22.62
C PHE A 348 -8.04 -11.67 -23.99
N PHE A 349 -8.71 -12.41 -24.90
CA PHE A 349 -9.06 -11.92 -26.22
C PHE A 349 -10.02 -10.71 -26.16
N GLY A 350 -10.85 -10.62 -25.11
CA GLY A 350 -11.76 -9.48 -24.89
C GLY A 350 -11.06 -8.12 -24.78
N ASN A 351 -9.74 -8.09 -24.50
CA ASN A 351 -8.93 -6.88 -24.54
C ASN A 351 -8.91 -6.28 -25.96
N TYR A 352 -8.68 -7.10 -26.99
CA TYR A 352 -8.68 -6.63 -28.38
C TYR A 352 -10.06 -6.14 -28.82
N LEU A 353 -11.14 -6.81 -28.37
CA LEU A 353 -12.50 -6.39 -28.67
C LEU A 353 -12.81 -5.01 -28.05
N MET A 354 -12.28 -4.73 -26.87
CA MET A 354 -12.42 -3.43 -26.21
C MET A 354 -11.61 -2.35 -26.95
N GLU A 355 -10.39 -2.63 -27.35
CA GLU A 355 -9.57 -1.69 -28.13
C GLU A 355 -10.22 -1.36 -29.49
N LYS A 356 -10.76 -2.36 -30.17
CA LYS A 356 -11.53 -2.16 -31.39
C LYS A 356 -12.73 -1.23 -31.16
N LEU A 357 -13.52 -1.52 -30.13
CA LEU A 357 -14.66 -0.68 -29.76
C LEU A 357 -14.23 0.76 -29.49
N ALA A 358 -13.14 0.96 -28.77
CA ALA A 358 -12.64 2.28 -28.47
C ALA A 358 -12.17 3.04 -29.73
N ASP A 359 -11.50 2.35 -30.66
CA ASP A 359 -11.07 2.97 -31.92
C ASP A 359 -12.26 3.32 -32.83
N GLU A 360 -13.30 2.48 -32.88
CA GLU A 360 -14.56 2.80 -33.60
C GLU A 360 -15.31 3.98 -32.96
N TYR A 361 -15.16 4.19 -31.65
CA TYR A 361 -15.82 5.26 -30.92
C TYR A 361 -15.06 6.60 -30.98
N LYS A 362 -13.75 6.59 -31.24
CA LYS A 362 -12.94 7.80 -31.37
C LYS A 362 -13.41 8.70 -32.51
N GLY A 363 -13.38 10.01 -32.28
CA GLY A 363 -13.71 11.01 -33.30
C GLY A 363 -15.20 11.28 -33.46
N GLN A 364 -16.06 10.75 -32.61
CA GLN A 364 -17.48 11.09 -32.56
C GLN A 364 -17.70 12.30 -31.64
N THR A 365 -18.65 13.16 -32.00
CA THR A 365 -19.15 14.25 -31.14
C THR A 365 -20.04 13.69 -30.04
N ASP A 366 -19.44 12.93 -29.14
CA ASP A 366 -20.13 12.23 -28.07
C ASP A 366 -19.74 12.83 -26.72
N PRO A 367 -20.64 12.94 -25.74
CA PRO A 367 -20.31 13.45 -24.42
C PRO A 367 -19.35 12.53 -23.64
N VAL A 368 -19.28 11.24 -23.98
CA VAL A 368 -18.41 10.27 -23.27
C VAL A 368 -17.02 10.25 -23.90
N ILE A 369 -16.01 10.50 -23.10
CA ILE A 369 -14.60 10.30 -23.46
C ILE A 369 -14.19 8.90 -23.01
N LEU A 370 -13.91 8.01 -23.97
CA LEU A 370 -13.44 6.66 -23.72
C LEU A 370 -11.91 6.58 -23.86
N ASP A 371 -11.24 6.21 -22.78
CA ASP A 371 -9.79 6.02 -22.73
C ASP A 371 -9.46 4.58 -22.33
N VAL A 372 -8.72 3.86 -23.17
CA VAL A 372 -8.31 2.47 -22.92
C VAL A 372 -6.85 2.44 -22.47
N ILE A 373 -6.62 1.89 -21.29
CA ILE A 373 -5.30 1.82 -20.64
C ILE A 373 -4.78 0.39 -20.69
N GLN A 374 -3.62 0.22 -21.33
CA GLN A 374 -2.95 -1.07 -21.50
C GLN A 374 -2.34 -1.66 -20.23
N GLN A 375 -2.18 -0.86 -19.18
CA GLN A 375 -1.64 -1.30 -17.90
C GLN A 375 -2.75 -1.98 -17.09
N GLY A 376 -2.58 -3.27 -16.84
CA GLY A 376 -3.42 -3.97 -15.88
C GLY A 376 -3.19 -3.41 -14.47
N MET A 377 -4.24 -2.88 -13.89
CA MET A 377 -4.29 -2.55 -12.46
C MET A 377 -5.16 -3.57 -11.75
N TYR A 378 -4.94 -3.71 -10.46
CA TYR A 378 -5.74 -4.59 -9.61
C TYR A 378 -6.60 -3.72 -8.68
N SER A 379 -7.90 -3.93 -8.70
CA SER A 379 -8.91 -3.32 -7.84
C SER A 379 -9.55 -4.42 -6.96
N ASP A 380 -10.83 -4.32 -6.69
CA ASP A 380 -11.63 -5.40 -6.09
C ASP A 380 -11.68 -6.67 -6.95
N ASP A 381 -11.40 -6.55 -8.25
CA ASP A 381 -11.17 -7.67 -9.17
C ASP A 381 -9.85 -8.44 -8.91
N MET A 382 -8.93 -7.91 -8.08
CA MET A 382 -7.62 -8.52 -7.85
C MET A 382 -7.69 -9.99 -7.42
N PHE A 383 -8.72 -10.38 -6.70
CA PHE A 383 -8.93 -11.76 -6.29
C PHE A 383 -9.27 -12.66 -7.48
N LEU A 384 -9.93 -12.12 -8.50
CA LEU A 384 -10.35 -12.82 -9.71
C LEU A 384 -9.25 -12.82 -10.78
N SER A 385 -8.57 -11.68 -10.97
CA SER A 385 -7.50 -11.53 -11.98
C SER A 385 -6.15 -12.11 -11.53
N ASP A 386 -6.03 -12.62 -10.31
CA ASP A 386 -4.83 -13.35 -9.92
C ASP A 386 -4.64 -14.60 -10.78
N SER A 387 -3.42 -14.85 -11.26
CA SER A 387 -3.11 -15.95 -12.18
C SER A 387 -3.48 -17.35 -11.65
N THR A 388 -3.62 -17.50 -10.33
CA THR A 388 -4.02 -18.75 -9.68
C THR A 388 -5.54 -18.93 -9.59
N ILE A 389 -6.32 -17.86 -9.75
CA ILE A 389 -7.75 -17.87 -9.93
C ILE A 389 -8.07 -17.96 -11.43
N GLY A 390 -7.43 -17.11 -12.23
CA GLY A 390 -7.42 -17.21 -13.69
C GLY A 390 -8.65 -16.60 -14.38
N ILE A 391 -9.32 -15.61 -13.79
CA ILE A 391 -10.41 -14.88 -14.43
C ILE A 391 -9.91 -13.52 -14.90
N PRO A 392 -9.57 -13.36 -16.19
CA PRO A 392 -9.11 -12.07 -16.70
C PRO A 392 -10.24 -11.03 -16.59
N THR A 393 -9.99 -9.93 -15.92
CA THR A 393 -11.00 -8.92 -15.64
C THR A 393 -10.58 -7.56 -16.18
N LEU A 394 -11.44 -6.93 -16.98
CA LEU A 394 -11.34 -5.52 -17.33
C LEU A 394 -12.00 -4.67 -16.26
N TRP A 395 -11.54 -3.46 -16.09
CA TRP A 395 -12.14 -2.53 -15.14
C TRP A 395 -12.63 -1.27 -15.86
N ALA A 396 -13.94 -1.04 -15.85
CA ALA A 396 -14.58 0.18 -16.33
C ALA A 396 -14.63 1.20 -15.18
N LEU A 397 -13.70 2.14 -15.18
CA LEU A 397 -13.52 3.13 -14.12
C LEU A 397 -13.91 4.52 -14.61
N GLY A 398 -14.93 5.11 -14.02
CA GLY A 398 -15.24 6.52 -14.15
C GLY A 398 -14.24 7.37 -13.36
N GLN A 399 -14.05 8.61 -13.78
CA GLN A 399 -13.23 9.54 -13.02
C GLN A 399 -14.12 10.41 -12.14
N GLY A 400 -14.47 9.91 -10.94
CA GLY A 400 -15.24 10.64 -9.93
C GLY A 400 -14.53 11.92 -9.50
N LYS A 401 -15.29 13.02 -9.43
CA LYS A 401 -14.75 14.32 -8.99
C LYS A 401 -14.52 14.36 -7.47
N TRP A 402 -15.38 13.70 -6.72
CA TRP A 402 -15.49 13.81 -5.26
C TRP A 402 -15.61 12.44 -4.59
N TRP A 403 -14.66 11.58 -4.82
CA TRP A 403 -14.64 10.20 -4.30
C TRP A 403 -15.08 10.11 -2.82
N HIS A 404 -16.10 9.30 -2.52
CA HIS A 404 -16.68 9.06 -1.19
C HIS A 404 -17.25 10.31 -0.49
N ASN A 405 -17.68 11.31 -1.24
CA ASN A 405 -18.23 12.56 -0.72
C ASN A 405 -19.77 12.54 -0.77
N SER A 406 -20.44 13.04 0.27
CA SER A 406 -21.91 13.11 0.35
C SER A 406 -22.57 13.88 -0.79
N GLU A 407 -21.79 14.66 -1.55
CA GLU A 407 -22.28 15.37 -2.74
C GLU A 407 -22.25 14.53 -4.02
N GLN A 408 -21.81 13.27 -3.95
CA GLN A 408 -21.93 12.28 -5.03
C GLN A 408 -23.37 11.75 -5.12
N LYS A 409 -24.30 12.64 -5.49
CA LYS A 409 -25.72 12.36 -5.66
C LYS A 409 -26.08 12.14 -7.12
N ILE A 410 -27.32 11.74 -7.39
CA ILE A 410 -27.82 11.43 -8.74
C ILE A 410 -27.60 12.57 -9.75
N ASN A 411 -27.54 13.83 -9.30
CA ASN A 411 -27.37 15.00 -10.16
C ASN A 411 -25.97 15.14 -10.77
N ILE A 412 -24.98 14.39 -10.31
CA ILE A 412 -23.64 14.37 -10.94
C ILE A 412 -23.59 13.47 -12.19
N LEU A 413 -24.55 12.54 -12.34
CA LEU A 413 -24.65 11.71 -13.53
C LEU A 413 -25.42 12.43 -14.64
N SER A 414 -24.82 12.48 -15.83
CA SER A 414 -25.51 12.87 -17.06
C SER A 414 -26.38 11.68 -17.55
N PRO A 415 -27.71 11.81 -17.64
CA PRO A 415 -28.56 10.71 -18.13
C PRO A 415 -28.16 10.24 -19.53
N LEU A 416 -27.74 11.17 -20.40
CA LEU A 416 -27.27 10.85 -21.74
C LEU A 416 -25.98 10.06 -21.72
N SER A 417 -24.96 10.55 -20.97
CA SER A 417 -23.67 9.87 -20.87
C SER A 417 -23.82 8.51 -20.21
N PHE A 418 -24.63 8.40 -19.16
CA PHE A 418 -24.87 7.12 -18.47
C PHE A 418 -25.48 6.08 -19.42
N SER A 419 -26.51 6.47 -20.19
CA SER A 419 -27.11 5.58 -21.18
C SER A 419 -26.10 5.11 -22.26
N ARG A 420 -25.19 6.00 -22.67
CA ARG A 420 -24.13 5.67 -23.61
C ARG A 420 -23.09 4.72 -23.05
N VAL A 421 -22.69 4.90 -21.78
CA VAL A 421 -21.76 3.97 -21.10
C VAL A 421 -22.40 2.59 -20.99
N VAL A 422 -23.67 2.50 -20.61
CA VAL A 422 -24.45 1.24 -20.61
C VAL A 422 -24.40 0.58 -21.98
N ALA A 423 -24.63 1.35 -23.06
CA ALA A 423 -24.59 0.82 -24.43
C ALA A 423 -23.17 0.42 -24.87
N LEU A 424 -22.13 1.15 -24.46
CA LEU A 424 -20.73 0.82 -24.75
C LEU A 424 -20.32 -0.52 -24.13
N ILE A 425 -20.55 -0.67 -22.83
CA ILE A 425 -20.19 -1.90 -22.13
C ILE A 425 -21.07 -3.07 -22.61
N GLY A 426 -22.36 -2.84 -22.81
CA GLY A 426 -23.26 -3.84 -23.40
C GLY A 426 -22.81 -4.28 -24.81
N ASN A 427 -22.34 -3.38 -25.66
CA ASN A 427 -21.82 -3.72 -26.99
C ASN A 427 -20.53 -4.55 -26.91
N TRP A 428 -19.60 -4.20 -26.00
CA TRP A 428 -18.44 -5.05 -25.75
C TRP A 428 -18.86 -6.45 -25.26
N ALA A 429 -19.79 -6.52 -24.30
CA ALA A 429 -20.27 -7.79 -23.76
C ALA A 429 -20.89 -8.66 -24.88
N VAL A 430 -21.73 -8.09 -25.77
CA VAL A 430 -22.26 -8.81 -26.94
C VAL A 430 -21.14 -9.31 -27.85
N SER A 431 -20.10 -8.50 -28.09
CA SER A 431 -18.96 -8.89 -28.91
C SER A 431 -18.22 -10.11 -28.36
N VAL A 432 -18.12 -10.23 -27.02
CA VAL A 432 -17.55 -11.40 -26.35
C VAL A 432 -18.53 -12.58 -26.36
N LEU A 433 -19.79 -12.33 -26.00
CA LEU A 433 -20.80 -13.38 -25.80
C LEU A 433 -21.27 -14.05 -27.10
N ALA A 434 -21.24 -13.33 -28.23
CA ALA A 434 -21.75 -13.82 -29.52
C ALA A 434 -20.65 -14.37 -30.44
N ILE A 435 -19.41 -14.33 -30.04
CA ILE A 435 -18.31 -14.86 -30.87
C ILE A 435 -18.40 -16.39 -30.96
N ASN A 436 -18.30 -16.92 -32.16
CA ASN A 436 -18.42 -18.33 -32.45
C ASN A 436 -17.47 -18.77 -33.58
N SER A 437 -17.54 -20.04 -34.00
CA SER A 437 -16.64 -20.56 -35.05
C SER A 437 -16.79 -19.87 -36.41
N GLU A 438 -17.93 -19.26 -36.72
CA GLU A 438 -18.13 -18.54 -37.98
C GLU A 438 -17.52 -17.13 -37.96
N THR A 439 -17.59 -16.44 -36.82
CA THR A 439 -17.09 -15.09 -36.65
C THR A 439 -15.62 -15.06 -36.21
N LEU A 440 -15.10 -16.16 -35.67
CA LEU A 440 -13.73 -16.30 -35.18
C LEU A 440 -12.65 -15.87 -36.19
N PRO A 441 -12.70 -16.26 -37.48
CA PRO A 441 -11.65 -15.88 -38.45
C PRO A 441 -11.45 -14.38 -38.59
N LEU A 442 -12.54 -13.61 -38.59
CA LEU A 442 -12.50 -12.16 -38.63
C LEU A 442 -11.92 -11.59 -37.30
N ALA A 443 -12.42 -12.05 -36.18
CA ALA A 443 -11.97 -11.59 -34.86
C ALA A 443 -10.48 -11.83 -34.65
N VAL A 444 -9.97 -13.01 -34.98
CA VAL A 444 -8.54 -13.36 -34.86
C VAL A 444 -7.68 -12.52 -35.81
N SER A 445 -8.16 -12.24 -37.04
CA SER A 445 -7.44 -11.37 -37.99
C SER A 445 -7.34 -9.92 -37.47
N GLU A 446 -8.44 -9.38 -36.95
CA GLU A 446 -8.45 -8.04 -36.35
C GLU A 446 -7.56 -7.98 -35.10
N ALA A 447 -7.68 -8.96 -34.20
CA ALA A 447 -6.82 -9.08 -33.01
C ALA A 447 -5.33 -9.13 -33.36
N SER A 448 -4.97 -9.87 -34.42
CA SER A 448 -3.59 -9.91 -34.94
C SER A 448 -3.08 -8.54 -35.39
N ALA A 449 -3.95 -7.70 -35.95
CA ALA A 449 -3.57 -6.32 -36.33
C ALA A 449 -3.27 -5.46 -35.07
N TYR A 450 -4.07 -5.59 -34.02
CA TYR A 450 -3.80 -4.93 -32.73
C TYR A 450 -2.51 -5.46 -32.09
N ALA A 451 -2.28 -6.75 -32.07
CA ALA A 451 -1.05 -7.36 -31.58
C ALA A 451 0.20 -6.76 -32.28
N LYS A 452 0.16 -6.64 -33.61
CA LYS A 452 1.25 -6.00 -34.39
C LYS A 452 1.42 -4.52 -34.04
N LYS A 453 0.33 -3.79 -33.90
CA LYS A 453 0.36 -2.39 -33.43
C LYS A 453 1.04 -2.28 -32.06
N HIS A 454 0.75 -3.18 -31.12
CA HIS A 454 1.39 -3.19 -29.80
C HIS A 454 2.91 -3.45 -29.88
N LEU A 455 3.37 -4.29 -30.82
CA LEU A 455 4.81 -4.47 -31.04
C LEU A 455 5.48 -3.19 -31.55
N LEU A 456 4.84 -2.46 -32.45
CA LEU A 456 5.35 -1.18 -32.96
C LEU A 456 5.34 -0.09 -31.90
N ASP A 457 4.30 -0.04 -31.07
CA ASP A 457 4.21 0.87 -29.93
C ASP A 457 5.30 0.57 -28.89
N GLU A 458 5.60 -0.71 -28.66
CA GLU A 458 6.69 -1.12 -27.76
C GLU A 458 8.06 -0.73 -28.34
N ALA A 459 8.28 -0.93 -29.63
CA ALA A 459 9.50 -0.47 -30.30
C ALA A 459 9.71 1.04 -30.14
N LYS A 460 8.66 1.83 -30.30
CA LYS A 460 8.67 3.28 -30.06
C LYS A 460 9.00 3.62 -28.61
N ARG A 461 8.45 2.90 -27.64
CA ARG A 461 8.76 3.09 -26.22
C ARG A 461 10.23 2.80 -25.90
N ILE A 462 10.79 1.72 -26.47
CA ILE A 462 12.21 1.38 -26.34
C ILE A 462 13.09 2.53 -26.87
N LEU A 463 12.82 3.04 -28.08
CA LEU A 463 13.57 4.14 -28.67
C LEU A 463 13.50 5.41 -27.80
N ASN A 464 12.33 5.75 -27.29
CA ASN A 464 12.14 6.91 -26.42
C ASN A 464 12.90 6.74 -25.09
N ALA A 465 12.80 5.58 -24.45
CA ALA A 465 13.50 5.28 -23.20
C ALA A 465 15.02 5.27 -23.37
N TYR A 466 15.49 4.78 -24.53
CA TYR A 466 16.91 4.84 -24.88
C TYR A 466 17.39 6.30 -25.05
N ALA A 467 16.64 7.09 -25.80
CA ALA A 467 16.97 8.51 -26.06
C ALA A 467 16.93 9.37 -24.79
N SER A 468 16.05 9.07 -23.83
CA SER A 468 15.95 9.77 -22.54
C SER A 468 16.93 9.27 -21.48
N GLY A 469 17.60 8.13 -21.70
CA GLY A 469 18.47 7.48 -20.72
C GLY A 469 17.71 6.81 -19.57
N GLU A 470 16.44 6.52 -19.74
CA GLU A 470 15.54 5.91 -18.72
C GLU A 470 15.40 4.39 -18.86
N LEU A 471 16.26 3.76 -19.65
CA LEU A 471 16.27 2.33 -19.86
C LEU A 471 17.23 1.64 -18.87
N ARG A 472 16.76 0.61 -18.17
CA ARG A 472 17.64 -0.30 -17.42
C ARG A 472 18.33 -1.23 -18.40
N ILE A 473 19.65 -1.17 -18.49
CA ILE A 473 20.46 -2.01 -19.35
C ILE A 473 21.23 -3.00 -18.46
N ALA A 474 20.69 -4.20 -18.29
CA ALA A 474 21.29 -5.23 -17.45
C ALA A 474 22.39 -6.04 -18.16
N SER A 475 22.19 -6.40 -19.44
CA SER A 475 23.02 -7.32 -20.22
C SER A 475 23.57 -6.72 -21.52
N GLY A 476 23.40 -5.42 -21.73
CA GLY A 476 23.71 -4.73 -22.97
C GLY A 476 22.45 -4.30 -23.73
N ILE A 477 22.55 -3.24 -24.51
CA ILE A 477 21.38 -2.63 -25.14
C ILE A 477 20.70 -3.57 -26.15
N THR A 478 21.48 -4.30 -26.92
CA THR A 478 20.95 -5.23 -27.93
C THR A 478 20.15 -6.37 -27.27
N GLU A 479 20.68 -6.95 -26.20
CA GLU A 479 19.99 -8.02 -25.48
C GLU A 479 18.72 -7.49 -24.78
N GLU A 480 18.78 -6.31 -24.18
CA GLU A 480 17.61 -5.65 -23.58
C GLU A 480 16.46 -5.45 -24.59
N ILE A 481 16.78 -5.02 -25.82
CA ILE A 481 15.80 -4.86 -26.89
C ILE A 481 15.18 -6.21 -27.25
N ARG A 482 15.99 -7.23 -27.46
CA ARG A 482 15.53 -8.59 -27.82
C ARG A 482 14.59 -9.16 -26.77
N GLU A 483 15.03 -9.14 -25.50
CA GLU A 483 14.27 -9.71 -24.40
C GLU A 483 12.93 -8.96 -24.22
N ARG A 484 12.93 -7.63 -24.27
CA ARG A 484 11.74 -6.80 -24.09
C ARG A 484 10.76 -6.97 -25.27
N MET A 485 11.23 -6.99 -26.50
CA MET A 485 10.38 -7.24 -27.66
C MET A 485 9.79 -8.66 -27.68
N ARG A 486 10.60 -9.67 -27.34
CA ARG A 486 10.13 -11.06 -27.21
C ARG A 486 9.15 -11.24 -26.05
N HIS A 487 9.34 -10.54 -24.95
CA HIS A 487 8.35 -10.53 -23.85
C HIS A 487 7.01 -9.96 -24.34
N ARG A 488 7.03 -8.81 -25.03
CA ARG A 488 5.81 -8.24 -25.61
C ARG A 488 5.13 -9.19 -26.58
N MET A 489 5.88 -9.76 -27.50
CA MET A 489 5.40 -10.77 -28.46
C MET A 489 4.73 -11.95 -27.74
N LYS A 490 5.36 -12.46 -26.67
CA LYS A 490 4.81 -13.56 -25.88
C LYS A 490 3.43 -13.20 -25.29
N LEU A 491 3.30 -12.01 -24.69
CA LEU A 491 2.01 -11.55 -24.14
C LEU A 491 0.91 -11.48 -25.20
N GLU A 492 1.26 -10.96 -26.39
CA GLU A 492 0.30 -10.87 -27.50
C GLU A 492 -0.03 -12.26 -28.10
N ALA A 493 0.96 -13.16 -28.13
CA ALA A 493 0.72 -14.54 -28.57
C ALA A 493 -0.21 -15.30 -27.60
N GLU A 494 -0.02 -15.11 -26.29
CA GLU A 494 -0.89 -15.70 -25.27
C GLU A 494 -2.33 -15.15 -25.38
N ARG A 495 -2.51 -13.85 -25.62
CA ARG A 495 -3.83 -13.24 -25.88
C ARG A 495 -4.49 -13.75 -27.15
N LEU A 496 -3.72 -13.97 -28.24
CA LEU A 496 -4.24 -14.59 -29.44
C LEU A 496 -4.60 -16.07 -29.22
N ALA A 497 -3.78 -16.78 -28.43
CA ALA A 497 -4.04 -18.16 -28.10
C ALA A 497 -5.32 -18.38 -27.29
N ASP A 498 -5.73 -17.37 -26.52
CA ASP A 498 -6.95 -17.38 -25.71
C ASP A 498 -8.25 -17.55 -26.54
N PHE A 499 -8.21 -17.15 -27.83
CA PHE A 499 -9.28 -17.48 -28.77
C PHE A 499 -9.54 -18.98 -28.96
N ARG A 500 -8.60 -19.85 -28.55
CA ARG A 500 -8.82 -21.33 -28.57
C ARG A 500 -9.94 -21.76 -27.64
N ASP A 501 -10.25 -20.94 -26.66
CA ASP A 501 -11.40 -21.16 -25.76
C ASP A 501 -12.75 -21.17 -26.51
N ILE A 502 -12.81 -20.52 -27.69
CA ILE A 502 -13.97 -20.46 -28.56
C ILE A 502 -13.97 -21.69 -29.50
N CYS A 503 -12.86 -21.84 -30.24
CA CYS A 503 -12.66 -22.93 -31.18
C CYS A 503 -11.17 -23.06 -31.51
N ASP A 504 -10.64 -24.26 -31.41
CA ASP A 504 -9.28 -24.53 -31.88
C ASP A 504 -9.20 -24.42 -33.40
N SER A 505 -8.37 -23.48 -33.89
CA SER A 505 -8.28 -23.18 -35.31
C SER A 505 -6.83 -23.01 -35.74
N PRO A 506 -6.40 -23.63 -36.86
CA PRO A 506 -5.07 -23.42 -37.44
C PRO A 506 -4.76 -21.96 -37.76
N LEU A 507 -5.78 -21.13 -37.93
CA LEU A 507 -5.64 -19.68 -38.15
C LEU A 507 -4.95 -19.00 -36.98
N ILE A 508 -5.29 -19.36 -35.75
CA ILE A 508 -4.68 -18.78 -34.52
C ILE A 508 -3.18 -19.03 -34.53
N GLU A 509 -2.79 -20.26 -34.77
CA GLU A 509 -1.37 -20.66 -34.84
C GLU A 509 -0.64 -19.93 -35.98
N GLY A 510 -1.31 -19.77 -37.15
CA GLY A 510 -0.78 -19.01 -38.30
C GLY A 510 -0.54 -17.55 -37.95
N GLN A 511 -1.43 -16.90 -37.21
CA GLN A 511 -1.27 -15.51 -36.78
C GLN A 511 -0.16 -15.36 -35.74
N ILE A 512 -0.04 -16.30 -34.79
CA ILE A 512 1.06 -16.31 -33.79
C ILE A 512 2.41 -16.39 -34.50
N LYS A 513 2.58 -17.33 -35.45
CA LYS A 513 3.81 -17.42 -36.26
C LYS A 513 4.12 -16.17 -37.08
N SER A 514 3.06 -15.52 -37.61
CA SER A 514 3.21 -14.23 -38.27
C SER A 514 3.70 -13.13 -37.35
N LEU A 515 3.22 -13.13 -36.09
CA LEU A 515 3.62 -12.18 -35.06
C LEU A 515 5.08 -12.39 -34.63
N GLU A 516 5.51 -13.65 -34.48
CA GLU A 516 6.90 -14.00 -34.19
C GLU A 516 7.86 -13.49 -35.27
N LYS A 517 7.52 -13.72 -36.55
CA LYS A 517 8.32 -13.22 -37.67
C LYS A 517 8.40 -11.70 -37.71
N GLU A 518 7.28 -11.01 -37.45
CA GLU A 518 7.24 -9.55 -37.43
C GLU A 518 8.09 -9.01 -36.27
N THR A 519 8.09 -9.67 -35.13
CA THR A 519 8.91 -9.30 -33.98
C THR A 519 10.40 -9.35 -34.29
N GLU A 520 10.90 -10.41 -34.94
CA GLU A 520 12.31 -10.51 -35.33
C GLU A 520 12.71 -9.44 -36.36
N ASN A 521 11.79 -9.06 -37.28
CA ASN A 521 12.03 -7.94 -38.21
C ASN A 521 12.18 -6.61 -37.45
N ILE A 522 11.25 -6.33 -36.51
CA ILE A 522 11.28 -5.11 -35.69
C ILE A 522 12.55 -5.08 -34.81
N ILE A 523 12.98 -6.18 -34.24
CA ILE A 523 14.22 -6.28 -33.48
C ILE A 523 15.42 -5.90 -34.36
N SER A 524 15.52 -6.47 -35.56
CA SER A 524 16.59 -6.18 -36.52
C SER A 524 16.65 -4.67 -36.86
N ASP A 525 15.50 -4.06 -37.16
CA ASP A 525 15.39 -2.66 -37.44
C ASP A 525 15.79 -1.76 -36.27
N LEU A 526 15.39 -2.11 -35.04
CA LEU A 526 15.78 -1.40 -33.81
C LEU A 526 17.29 -1.47 -33.55
N GLU A 527 17.88 -2.63 -33.71
CA GLU A 527 19.33 -2.82 -33.56
C GLU A 527 20.13 -2.00 -34.59
N GLU A 528 19.67 -1.96 -35.82
CA GLU A 528 20.28 -1.14 -36.88
C GLU A 528 20.17 0.35 -36.55
N GLN A 529 18.99 0.82 -36.13
CA GLN A 529 18.78 2.23 -35.77
C GLN A 529 19.67 2.67 -34.62
N ILE A 530 19.79 1.82 -33.58
CA ILE A 530 20.61 2.13 -32.40
C ILE A 530 22.11 2.07 -32.74
N THR A 531 22.54 1.11 -33.56
CA THR A 531 23.95 0.96 -33.99
C THR A 531 24.39 2.10 -34.90
N ARG A 532 23.53 2.65 -35.80
CA ARG A 532 23.81 3.82 -36.64
C ARG A 532 23.93 5.11 -35.84
N GLY A 533 23.56 5.11 -34.57
CA GLY A 533 23.69 6.25 -33.67
C GLY A 533 22.57 7.28 -33.83
N PHE A 534 21.62 7.29 -32.94
CA PHE A 534 20.81 8.50 -32.70
C PHE A 534 21.75 9.61 -32.23
N PRO A 535 21.70 10.80 -32.81
CA PRO A 535 22.43 11.91 -32.22
C PRO A 535 21.85 12.14 -30.81
N THR A 536 22.63 11.87 -29.80
CA THR A 536 22.33 12.28 -28.40
C THR A 536 22.36 13.80 -28.38
N SER A 537 21.28 14.44 -28.78
CA SER A 537 21.16 15.88 -28.78
C SER A 537 20.72 16.36 -27.41
N PRO A 538 21.51 17.18 -26.70
CA PRO A 538 21.11 17.81 -25.45
C PRO A 538 19.97 18.83 -25.61
N ARG A 539 19.42 19.01 -26.83
CA ARG A 539 18.49 20.11 -27.15
C ARG A 539 17.00 19.82 -27.05
N LEU A 540 16.58 18.57 -26.76
CA LEU A 540 15.14 18.24 -26.57
C LEU A 540 14.57 18.54 -25.18
N ARG A 541 15.32 19.25 -24.32
CA ARG A 541 14.85 19.69 -23.00
C ARG A 541 14.05 21.00 -22.98
N ARG A 542 13.65 21.56 -24.11
CA ARG A 542 12.88 22.81 -24.16
C ARG A 542 11.80 22.77 -25.21
N THR A 543 10.67 22.20 -24.90
CA THR A 543 9.33 22.73 -25.23
C THR A 543 8.37 22.02 -24.30
N GLY A 544 7.99 22.79 -23.27
CA GLY A 544 7.09 22.31 -22.25
C GLY A 544 5.66 22.41 -22.72
N GLU A 545 4.87 21.49 -22.28
CA GLU A 545 3.59 21.81 -21.67
C GLU A 545 3.22 20.68 -20.70
N ASN A 546 2.81 21.10 -19.56
CA ASN A 546 2.68 20.35 -18.32
C ASN A 546 1.37 19.58 -18.29
N PRO A 547 1.31 18.27 -18.13
CA PRO A 547 0.14 17.65 -17.54
C PRO A 547 0.30 17.71 -16.02
N ARG A 548 -0.45 18.57 -15.40
CA ARG A 548 -0.64 18.61 -13.96
C ARG A 548 -1.26 17.31 -13.50
N SER A 549 -0.70 16.77 -12.44
CA SER A 549 -1.18 15.76 -11.50
C SER A 549 -0.51 14.38 -11.54
N VAL A 550 0.81 14.35 -11.28
CA VAL A 550 1.38 13.34 -10.39
C VAL A 550 2.21 14.11 -9.39
N LYS A 551 1.83 14.02 -8.12
CA LYS A 551 2.49 14.70 -7.03
C LYS A 551 3.98 14.39 -7.01
N GLU A 552 4.75 15.45 -6.85
CA GLU A 552 6.18 15.48 -6.62
C GLU A 552 6.69 14.31 -5.77
N GLY A 553 7.34 13.38 -6.43
CA GLY A 553 8.14 12.35 -5.83
C GLY A 553 9.45 12.28 -6.58
N ILE A 554 10.46 13.01 -6.10
CA ILE A 554 11.89 12.81 -6.34
C ILE A 554 12.32 12.99 -7.80
N LYS A 555 12.79 14.19 -8.15
CA LYS A 555 13.74 14.43 -9.23
C LYS A 555 15.03 13.68 -8.93
N SER A 556 15.14 12.42 -9.30
CA SER A 556 16.42 11.74 -9.40
C SER A 556 17.04 12.11 -10.75
N LYS A 557 18.25 12.66 -10.72
CA LYS A 557 19.12 12.73 -11.92
C LYS A 557 19.19 11.34 -12.57
N PRO A 558 19.33 11.23 -13.91
CA PRO A 558 19.57 9.94 -14.57
C PRO A 558 20.76 9.30 -13.86
N SER A 559 20.53 8.22 -13.17
CA SER A 559 21.52 7.62 -12.30
C SER A 559 22.47 6.79 -13.14
N GLU A 560 23.75 7.14 -13.18
CA GLU A 560 24.83 6.20 -13.47
C GLU A 560 24.82 4.98 -12.52
N GLY A 561 23.93 4.98 -11.51
CA GLY A 561 23.85 3.99 -10.45
C GLY A 561 23.08 2.71 -10.73
N LEU A 562 22.30 2.61 -11.81
CA LEU A 562 21.47 1.43 -12.09
C LEU A 562 22.26 0.24 -12.67
N LYS A 563 23.47 0.44 -13.19
CA LYS A 563 24.30 -0.62 -13.74
C LYS A 563 24.88 -1.60 -12.69
N ASN A 564 24.90 -1.22 -11.41
CA ASN A 564 25.49 -1.99 -10.32
C ASN A 564 24.58 -2.05 -9.08
N ASP A 565 23.25 -2.22 -9.25
CA ASP A 565 22.33 -2.37 -8.13
C ASP A 565 22.44 -3.78 -7.54
N LYS A 566 23.07 -3.87 -6.36
CA LYS A 566 23.26 -5.13 -5.66
C LYS A 566 21.98 -5.90 -5.34
N TRP A 567 20.84 -5.20 -5.18
CA TRP A 567 19.54 -5.81 -4.91
C TRP A 567 18.97 -6.43 -6.17
N PHE A 568 19.15 -5.75 -7.31
CA PHE A 568 18.75 -6.27 -8.60
C PHE A 568 19.58 -7.53 -8.95
N ASP A 569 20.90 -7.49 -8.75
CA ASP A 569 21.78 -8.65 -8.97
C ASP A 569 21.43 -9.80 -8.03
N TYR A 570 21.15 -9.51 -6.76
CA TYR A 570 20.74 -10.54 -5.80
C TYR A 570 19.39 -11.18 -6.17
N ALA A 571 18.44 -10.43 -6.72
CA ALA A 571 17.16 -10.94 -7.17
C ALA A 571 17.28 -12.07 -8.22
N ALA A 572 18.39 -12.16 -8.97
CA ALA A 572 18.69 -13.26 -9.88
C ALA A 572 18.86 -14.61 -9.16
N SER A 573 19.19 -14.59 -7.86
CA SER A 573 19.35 -15.78 -7.03
C SER A 573 18.04 -16.28 -6.39
N ILE A 574 16.93 -15.58 -6.57
CA ILE A 574 15.63 -15.83 -5.94
C ILE A 574 14.66 -16.34 -7.00
N ILE A 575 14.12 -17.54 -6.83
CA ILE A 575 13.15 -18.14 -7.75
C ILE A 575 11.88 -18.46 -6.96
N PRO A 576 10.90 -17.52 -6.93
CA PRO A 576 9.67 -17.70 -6.17
C PRO A 576 8.60 -18.45 -6.98
N SER A 577 7.78 -19.25 -6.30
CA SER A 577 6.57 -19.83 -6.84
C SER A 577 5.40 -19.67 -5.87
N ARG A 578 4.19 -19.58 -6.39
CA ARG A 578 2.97 -19.50 -5.62
C ARG A 578 2.75 -20.77 -4.82
N ALA A 579 2.33 -20.66 -3.57
CA ALA A 579 1.99 -21.79 -2.70
C ALA A 579 0.51 -21.78 -2.31
N THR A 580 -0.12 -20.62 -2.34
CA THR A 580 -1.56 -20.42 -2.07
C THR A 580 -2.23 -19.73 -3.25
N PRO A 581 -3.51 -20.00 -3.52
CA PRO A 581 -4.25 -19.24 -4.51
C PRO A 581 -4.56 -17.83 -4.01
N GLY A 582 -4.81 -16.91 -4.94
CA GLY A 582 -5.18 -15.52 -4.66
C GLY A 582 -4.01 -14.66 -4.18
N PHE A 583 -4.25 -13.37 -4.05
CA PHE A 583 -3.25 -12.39 -3.61
C PHE A 583 -3.24 -12.28 -2.07
N PRO A 584 -2.08 -12.39 -1.39
CA PRO A 584 -1.99 -12.30 0.07
C PRO A 584 -2.12 -10.85 0.55
N TYR A 585 -3.35 -10.40 0.73
CA TYR A 585 -3.68 -9.01 1.03
C TYR A 585 -3.31 -8.60 2.46
N ASP A 586 -3.71 -9.40 3.44
CA ASP A 586 -3.60 -9.09 4.87
C ASP A 586 -2.41 -9.80 5.55
N LEU A 587 -1.76 -10.75 4.87
CA LEU A 587 -0.69 -11.60 5.41
C LEU A 587 -1.10 -12.23 6.77
N ILE A 588 -2.30 -12.83 6.83
CA ILE A 588 -2.93 -13.30 8.07
C ILE A 588 -2.13 -14.42 8.73
N ALA A 589 -1.48 -15.30 7.94
CA ALA A 589 -0.64 -16.36 8.46
C ALA A 589 0.60 -15.83 9.21
N ALA A 590 1.03 -14.61 8.93
CA ALA A 590 2.13 -13.97 9.65
C ALA A 590 1.63 -13.33 10.96
N PRO A 591 2.37 -13.45 12.08
CA PRO A 591 2.12 -12.68 13.28
C PRO A 591 2.09 -11.17 12.97
N LYS A 592 1.19 -10.40 13.60
CA LYS A 592 1.00 -8.96 13.31
C LYS A 592 2.32 -8.16 13.31
N ALA A 593 3.19 -8.44 14.27
CA ALA A 593 4.50 -7.76 14.40
C ALA A 593 5.50 -8.10 13.27
N GLU A 594 5.20 -9.12 12.49
CA GLU A 594 6.08 -9.63 11.43
C GLU A 594 5.54 -9.39 10.03
N ARG A 595 4.29 -8.93 9.92
CA ARG A 595 3.69 -8.54 8.65
C ARG A 595 4.46 -7.39 8.02
N VAL A 596 4.92 -7.58 6.82
CA VAL A 596 5.50 -6.49 6.03
C VAL A 596 4.39 -5.72 5.34
N PRO A 597 4.49 -4.39 5.25
CA PRO A 597 3.53 -3.64 4.45
C PRO A 597 3.68 -4.01 2.97
N GLN A 598 2.58 -3.91 2.21
CA GLN A 598 2.65 -4.05 0.76
C GLN A 598 3.72 -3.12 0.19
N PRO A 599 4.65 -3.63 -0.63
CA PRO A 599 5.83 -2.88 -1.05
C PRO A 599 5.52 -1.55 -1.74
N ASP A 600 4.47 -1.53 -2.58
CA ASP A 600 4.02 -0.33 -3.30
C ASP A 600 3.07 0.55 -2.46
N GLY A 601 2.81 0.15 -1.22
CA GLY A 601 1.96 0.86 -0.27
C GLY A 601 0.46 0.65 -0.45
N ILE A 602 0.04 0.16 -1.60
CA ILE A 602 -1.32 -0.21 -2.00
C ILE A 602 -1.25 -1.42 -2.94
N ILE A 603 -2.43 -1.97 -3.25
CA ILE A 603 -2.57 -3.11 -4.17
C ILE A 603 -2.25 -2.75 -5.64
N TYR A 604 -2.25 -1.47 -5.97
CA TYR A 604 -1.99 -0.96 -7.32
C TYR A 604 -0.49 -0.69 -7.50
N GLY A 605 0.22 -1.55 -8.17
CA GLY A 605 1.63 -1.33 -8.43
C GLY A 605 2.36 -2.52 -9.04
N PRO A 606 3.61 -2.35 -9.44
CA PRO A 606 4.39 -3.38 -10.10
C PRO A 606 4.52 -4.69 -9.32
N PHE A 607 4.46 -4.63 -7.97
CA PHE A 607 4.59 -5.84 -7.15
C PHE A 607 3.44 -6.83 -7.35
N ALA A 608 2.21 -6.36 -7.61
CA ALA A 608 1.09 -7.23 -7.91
C ALA A 608 1.34 -8.04 -9.20
N ASN A 609 1.85 -7.39 -10.26
CA ASN A 609 2.24 -8.07 -11.49
C ASN A 609 3.39 -9.07 -11.25
N ILE A 610 4.41 -8.66 -10.49
CA ILE A 610 5.53 -9.55 -10.11
C ILE A 610 4.99 -10.78 -9.38
N PHE A 611 4.12 -10.58 -8.38
CA PHE A 611 3.58 -11.65 -7.55
C PHE A 611 2.71 -12.62 -8.37
N SER A 612 1.83 -12.11 -9.23
CA SER A 612 0.95 -12.91 -10.09
C SER A 612 1.74 -13.81 -11.06
N ASN A 613 2.92 -13.39 -11.47
CA ASN A 613 3.79 -14.12 -12.42
C ASN A 613 4.81 -15.06 -11.77
N MET A 614 4.77 -15.29 -10.45
CA MET A 614 5.69 -16.18 -9.74
C MET A 614 5.37 -17.65 -9.99
N ASP A 615 6.04 -18.25 -10.98
CA ASP A 615 5.79 -19.61 -11.51
C ASP A 615 6.81 -20.69 -11.05
N GLY A 616 7.82 -20.29 -10.27
CA GLY A 616 8.91 -21.18 -9.82
C GLY A 616 9.97 -21.48 -10.88
N LYS A 617 9.91 -20.82 -12.02
CA LYS A 617 10.87 -20.95 -13.14
C LYS A 617 11.66 -19.67 -13.35
N LYS A 618 10.97 -18.53 -13.30
CA LYS A 618 11.56 -17.20 -13.46
C LYS A 618 12.26 -16.75 -12.18
N SER A 619 13.43 -16.10 -12.33
CA SER A 619 14.04 -15.40 -11.20
C SER A 619 13.26 -14.13 -10.87
N LEU A 620 13.33 -13.69 -9.60
CA LEU A 620 12.74 -12.42 -9.18
C LEU A 620 13.31 -11.23 -9.98
N GLN A 621 14.57 -11.30 -10.42
CA GLN A 621 15.18 -10.30 -11.30
C GLN A 621 14.44 -10.20 -12.64
N LEU A 622 14.14 -11.35 -13.27
CA LEU A 622 13.40 -11.38 -14.53
C LEU A 622 11.97 -10.86 -14.34
N LEU A 623 11.29 -11.29 -13.27
CA LEU A 623 9.94 -10.80 -12.95
C LEU A 623 9.91 -9.28 -12.71
N ILE A 624 10.94 -8.71 -12.07
CA ILE A 624 11.10 -7.27 -11.91
C ILE A 624 11.24 -6.59 -13.28
N ARG A 625 12.07 -7.12 -14.17
CA ARG A 625 12.24 -6.56 -15.53
C ARG A 625 10.95 -6.63 -16.34
N GLU A 626 10.26 -7.76 -16.32
CA GLU A 626 8.96 -7.90 -16.98
C GLU A 626 7.97 -6.84 -16.48
N ALA A 627 7.86 -6.62 -15.16
CA ALA A 627 7.01 -5.59 -14.58
C ALA A 627 7.47 -4.16 -14.96
N GLU A 628 8.78 -3.89 -15.05
CA GLU A 628 9.30 -2.61 -15.55
C GLU A 628 8.91 -2.36 -17.02
N TRP A 629 8.97 -3.37 -17.86
CA TRP A 629 8.55 -3.27 -19.26
C TRP A 629 7.05 -3.02 -19.41
N GLU A 630 6.24 -3.78 -18.66
CA GLU A 630 4.77 -3.68 -18.67
C GLU A 630 4.27 -2.32 -18.16
N ASN A 631 4.89 -1.80 -17.10
CA ASN A 631 4.49 -0.53 -16.48
C ASN A 631 5.25 0.70 -17.04
N CYS A 632 6.14 0.50 -18.02
CA CYS A 632 6.95 1.58 -18.60
C CYS A 632 7.69 2.43 -17.54
N THR A 633 8.18 1.79 -16.49
CA THR A 633 8.86 2.45 -15.36
C THR A 633 10.09 1.66 -14.93
N VAL A 634 11.03 2.34 -14.29
CA VAL A 634 12.19 1.68 -13.66
C VAL A 634 11.99 1.67 -12.14
N ILE A 635 12.04 0.48 -11.55
CA ILE A 635 11.84 0.29 -10.12
C ILE A 635 13.09 0.73 -9.35
N ALA A 636 12.94 1.67 -8.46
CA ALA A 636 14.05 2.23 -7.67
C ALA A 636 14.69 1.17 -6.74
N SER A 637 15.99 1.27 -6.49
CA SER A 637 16.76 0.36 -5.61
C SER A 637 16.14 0.18 -4.22
N SER A 638 15.59 1.24 -3.65
CA SER A 638 14.89 1.19 -2.36
C SER A 638 13.64 0.32 -2.40
N MET A 639 12.97 0.23 -3.55
CA MET A 639 11.80 -0.64 -3.76
C MET A 639 12.21 -2.08 -3.99
N LEU A 640 13.31 -2.35 -4.69
CA LEU A 640 13.86 -3.70 -4.88
C LEU A 640 14.11 -4.39 -3.54
N LYS A 641 14.70 -3.67 -2.59
CA LYS A 641 14.88 -4.18 -1.22
C LYS A 641 13.55 -4.55 -0.56
N LYS A 642 12.51 -3.72 -0.72
CA LYS A 642 11.16 -4.02 -0.17
C LYS A 642 10.55 -5.24 -0.82
N TYR A 643 10.69 -5.42 -2.14
CA TYR A 643 10.19 -6.60 -2.86
C TYR A 643 10.85 -7.88 -2.37
N ILE A 644 12.18 -7.88 -2.21
CA ILE A 644 12.93 -9.02 -1.67
C ILE A 644 12.49 -9.33 -0.23
N THR A 645 12.28 -8.29 0.59
CA THR A 645 11.79 -8.46 1.97
C THR A 645 10.38 -9.04 1.99
N ALA A 646 9.48 -8.59 1.12
CA ALA A 646 8.13 -9.13 0.99
C ALA A 646 8.14 -10.60 0.55
N VAL A 647 8.93 -10.94 -0.48
CA VAL A 647 9.11 -12.34 -0.95
C VAL A 647 9.64 -13.24 0.17
N SER A 648 10.61 -12.75 0.96
CA SER A 648 11.13 -13.50 2.09
C SER A 648 10.06 -13.74 3.16
N CYS A 649 9.33 -12.71 3.56
CA CYS A 649 8.24 -12.81 4.53
C CYS A 649 7.13 -13.77 4.03
N MET A 650 6.69 -13.62 2.79
CA MET A 650 5.68 -14.49 2.19
C MET A 650 6.14 -15.96 2.11
N THR A 651 7.45 -16.19 1.92
CA THR A 651 8.04 -17.54 1.95
C THR A 651 8.03 -18.12 3.37
N ASP A 652 8.44 -17.32 4.37
CA ASP A 652 8.50 -17.75 5.77
C ASP A 652 7.14 -18.17 6.32
N TYR A 653 6.06 -17.54 5.80
CA TYR A 653 4.67 -17.80 6.23
C TYR A 653 3.83 -18.60 5.22
N GLY A 654 4.47 -19.26 4.27
CA GLY A 654 3.86 -20.29 3.41
C GLY A 654 3.03 -19.77 2.24
N TYR A 655 3.02 -18.47 1.93
CA TYR A 655 2.38 -17.93 0.72
C TYR A 655 3.16 -18.23 -0.55
N LEU A 656 4.48 -18.37 -0.41
CA LEU A 656 5.39 -18.71 -1.49
C LEU A 656 6.24 -19.94 -1.12
N LYS A 657 6.61 -20.71 -2.16
CA LYS A 657 7.70 -21.66 -2.15
C LYS A 657 8.85 -21.05 -2.94
N THR A 658 9.91 -20.63 -2.26
CA THR A 658 11.00 -19.88 -2.90
C THR A 658 12.31 -20.67 -2.81
N LYS A 659 12.99 -20.81 -3.96
CA LYS A 659 14.36 -21.32 -4.01
C LYS A 659 15.32 -20.13 -3.92
N PHE A 660 16.16 -20.10 -2.88
CA PHE A 660 17.25 -19.14 -2.72
C PHE A 660 18.57 -19.83 -3.09
N LYS A 661 19.23 -19.38 -4.15
CA LYS A 661 20.55 -19.92 -4.56
C LYS A 661 21.68 -19.50 -3.62
N LYS A 662 21.46 -18.45 -2.82
CA LYS A 662 22.41 -17.92 -1.84
C LYS A 662 21.68 -17.67 -0.53
N THR A 663 22.02 -18.42 0.51
CA THR A 663 21.54 -18.27 1.88
C THR A 663 22.75 -18.23 2.79
N LEU A 664 22.72 -17.35 3.79
CA LEU A 664 23.78 -17.23 4.79
C LEU A 664 23.41 -18.03 6.03
N ASP A 665 24.34 -18.76 6.58
CA ASP A 665 24.18 -19.52 7.83
C ASP A 665 24.89 -18.83 9.02
N LYS A 666 24.78 -19.44 10.18
CA LYS A 666 25.41 -18.96 11.43
C LYS A 666 26.93 -18.86 11.31
N LYS A 667 27.57 -19.84 10.63
CA LYS A 667 29.02 -19.88 10.46
C LYS A 667 29.53 -18.74 9.57
N ASP A 668 28.83 -18.48 8.45
CA ASP A 668 29.15 -17.36 7.56
C ASP A 668 29.18 -16.03 8.32
N ILE A 669 28.17 -15.83 9.20
CA ILE A 669 28.03 -14.62 10.01
C ILE A 669 29.14 -14.53 11.05
N ALA A 670 29.39 -15.58 11.81
CA ALA A 670 30.43 -15.59 12.85
C ALA A 670 31.82 -15.36 12.25
N ASP A 671 32.14 -15.99 11.13
CA ASP A 671 33.39 -15.79 10.43
C ASP A 671 33.55 -14.35 9.93
N ALA A 672 32.48 -13.76 9.40
CA ALA A 672 32.48 -12.36 8.96
C ALA A 672 32.64 -11.37 10.14
N VAL A 673 32.05 -11.65 11.30
CA VAL A 673 32.15 -10.84 12.52
C VAL A 673 33.59 -10.85 13.05
N ARG A 674 34.18 -12.06 13.14
CA ARG A 674 35.60 -12.21 13.55
C ARG A 674 36.56 -11.55 12.57
N LYS A 675 36.30 -11.68 11.26
CA LYS A 675 37.10 -11.04 10.20
C LYS A 675 37.01 -9.52 10.25
N ALA A 676 35.89 -8.97 10.69
CA ALA A 676 35.71 -7.53 10.89
C ALA A 676 36.48 -7.01 12.13
N GLY A 677 37.07 -7.90 12.95
CA GLY A 677 37.93 -7.55 14.08
C GLY A 677 37.24 -7.61 15.45
N ILE A 678 36.14 -8.39 15.58
CA ILE A 678 35.59 -8.74 16.88
C ILE A 678 36.23 -10.04 17.39
N ALA A 679 36.71 -10.01 18.65
CA ALA A 679 37.36 -11.13 19.32
C ALA A 679 36.60 -11.60 20.56
N GLU A 680 36.99 -12.77 21.10
CA GLU A 680 36.42 -13.28 22.35
C GLU A 680 36.74 -12.34 23.53
N GLY A 681 35.84 -12.23 24.49
CA GLY A 681 35.97 -11.41 25.67
C GLY A 681 35.64 -9.92 25.46
N GLU A 682 35.34 -9.48 24.24
CA GLU A 682 35.12 -8.07 23.94
C GLU A 682 33.72 -7.58 24.34
N LEU A 683 33.62 -6.27 24.66
CA LEU A 683 32.38 -5.54 24.81
C LEU A 683 32.00 -4.89 23.47
N VAL A 684 30.84 -5.27 22.92
CA VAL A 684 30.42 -4.87 21.58
C VAL A 684 29.00 -4.30 21.63
N LEU A 685 28.83 -3.08 21.12
CA LEU A 685 27.52 -2.50 20.83
C LEU A 685 27.21 -2.65 19.34
N VAL A 686 26.04 -3.22 19.04
CA VAL A 686 25.68 -3.64 17.67
C VAL A 686 24.56 -2.77 17.11
N HIS A 687 24.85 -1.96 16.09
CA HIS A 687 23.86 -1.39 15.20
C HIS A 687 23.57 -2.34 14.05
N SER A 688 22.30 -2.65 13.79
CA SER A 688 21.97 -3.76 12.89
C SER A 688 20.88 -3.44 11.86
N SER A 689 21.01 -4.06 10.69
CA SER A 689 20.01 -4.05 9.61
C SER A 689 19.95 -5.43 8.95
N LEU A 690 19.05 -6.29 9.45
CA LEU A 690 18.88 -7.68 9.00
C LEU A 690 18.74 -7.79 7.47
N SER A 691 17.92 -6.92 6.88
CA SER A 691 17.60 -6.92 5.44
C SER A 691 18.77 -6.48 4.54
N SER A 692 19.97 -6.20 5.06
CA SER A 692 21.10 -5.68 4.27
C SER A 692 21.95 -6.77 3.61
N PHE A 693 21.73 -8.05 3.93
CA PHE A 693 22.62 -9.15 3.56
C PHE A 693 22.04 -10.16 2.58
N GLY A 694 20.75 -10.07 2.28
CA GLY A 694 20.01 -11.11 1.59
C GLY A 694 19.37 -12.10 2.57
N ARG A 695 19.14 -13.34 2.14
CA ARG A 695 18.52 -14.38 2.97
C ARG A 695 19.50 -14.91 4.03
N ILE A 696 19.08 -14.86 5.28
CA ILE A 696 19.75 -15.47 6.42
C ILE A 696 18.85 -16.59 6.94
N GLU A 697 19.35 -17.80 7.04
CA GLU A 697 18.65 -18.95 7.61
C GLU A 697 18.40 -18.71 9.11
N GLY A 698 17.16 -18.88 9.58
CA GLY A 698 16.77 -18.56 10.97
C GLY A 698 16.73 -17.05 11.32
N GLY A 699 17.03 -16.17 10.34
CA GLY A 699 16.82 -14.72 10.47
C GLY A 699 17.56 -14.06 11.64
N ALA A 700 16.82 -13.27 12.45
CA ALA A 700 17.41 -12.49 13.55
C ALA A 700 18.01 -13.36 14.67
N GLU A 701 17.41 -14.51 14.94
CA GLU A 701 17.92 -15.46 15.95
C GLU A 701 19.34 -15.95 15.61
N THR A 702 19.54 -16.35 14.35
CA THR A 702 20.85 -16.82 13.86
C THR A 702 21.91 -15.73 13.91
N VAL A 703 21.54 -14.47 13.61
CA VAL A 703 22.46 -13.33 13.73
C VAL A 703 22.89 -13.11 15.18
N ILE A 704 21.93 -13.13 16.10
CA ILE A 704 22.21 -12.97 17.54
C ILE A 704 23.14 -14.09 18.03
N ASP A 705 22.84 -15.34 17.69
CA ASP A 705 23.65 -16.51 18.09
C ASP A 705 25.07 -16.45 17.53
N ALA A 706 25.24 -16.01 16.27
CA ALA A 706 26.55 -15.86 15.66
C ALA A 706 27.38 -14.75 16.30
N ILE A 707 26.77 -13.62 16.67
CA ILE A 707 27.48 -12.54 17.36
C ILE A 707 27.86 -12.96 18.77
N LEU A 708 26.95 -13.60 19.54
CA LEU A 708 27.23 -14.12 20.86
C LEU A 708 28.36 -15.18 20.84
N GLU A 709 28.33 -16.07 19.86
CA GLU A 709 29.40 -17.04 19.68
C GLU A 709 30.75 -16.37 19.39
N SER A 710 30.76 -15.31 18.60
CA SER A 710 31.99 -14.61 18.23
C SER A 710 32.65 -13.89 19.40
N VAL A 711 31.85 -13.37 20.36
CA VAL A 711 32.38 -12.72 21.55
C VAL A 711 32.65 -13.69 22.72
N GLY A 712 32.07 -14.91 22.64
CA GLY A 712 32.22 -15.95 23.66
C GLY A 712 31.59 -15.61 25.02
N PRO A 713 31.67 -16.50 26.03
CA PRO A 713 31.02 -16.34 27.32
C PRO A 713 31.57 -15.20 28.17
N GLU A 714 32.83 -14.83 27.99
CA GLU A 714 33.46 -13.68 28.69
C GLU A 714 33.20 -12.36 28.01
N GLY A 715 32.63 -12.36 26.82
CA GLY A 715 32.24 -11.17 26.07
C GLY A 715 30.90 -10.59 26.50
N THR A 716 30.66 -9.36 26.11
CA THR A 716 29.39 -8.67 26.38
C THR A 716 28.84 -8.06 25.08
N VAL A 717 27.58 -8.35 24.77
CA VAL A 717 26.88 -7.78 23.60
C VAL A 717 25.78 -6.85 24.05
N LEU A 718 25.78 -5.65 23.46
CA LEU A 718 24.77 -4.61 23.67
C LEU A 718 24.05 -4.34 22.35
N PHE A 719 22.73 -4.15 22.42
CA PHE A 719 21.91 -3.68 21.30
C PHE A 719 21.15 -2.42 21.69
N PRO A 720 21.18 -1.34 20.91
CA PRO A 720 20.23 -0.24 21.04
C PRO A 720 18.79 -0.80 20.94
N THR A 721 17.95 -0.48 21.92
CA THR A 721 16.54 -0.88 21.96
C THR A 721 15.66 0.36 22.04
N PHE A 722 16.02 1.38 21.26
CA PHE A 722 15.38 2.68 21.28
C PHE A 722 13.89 2.56 20.99
N SER A 723 13.13 3.31 21.78
CA SER A 723 11.71 3.50 21.59
C SER A 723 11.46 4.93 21.14
N THR A 724 11.05 5.12 19.90
CA THR A 724 10.70 6.45 19.36
C THR A 724 9.30 6.89 19.76
N SER A 725 8.62 6.13 20.61
CA SER A 725 7.26 6.44 21.09
C SER A 725 7.16 7.78 21.84
N PHE A 726 8.27 8.46 22.10
CA PHE A 726 8.33 9.68 22.91
C PHE A 726 8.97 10.88 22.23
N ILE A 727 9.45 10.72 21.01
CA ILE A 727 10.11 11.83 20.30
C ILE A 727 9.13 12.37 19.26
N TYR A 728 8.54 13.52 19.57
CA TYR A 728 7.79 14.29 18.58
C TYR A 728 8.77 14.91 17.59
N PHE A 729 8.71 14.43 16.35
CA PHE A 729 9.29 15.14 15.20
C PHE A 729 8.17 15.73 14.39
N GLU A 730 8.11 17.04 14.27
CA GLU A 730 7.28 17.72 13.30
C GLU A 730 7.59 17.14 11.91
N GLY A 731 6.61 16.50 11.27
CA GLY A 731 6.80 15.82 9.96
C GLY A 731 7.21 14.34 10.00
N SER A 732 7.36 13.67 11.16
CA SER A 732 7.74 12.25 11.18
C SER A 732 6.59 11.30 10.80
N ILE A 733 6.93 10.31 9.96
CA ILE A 733 6.02 9.34 9.31
C ILE A 733 5.40 8.34 10.30
N ASN A 734 5.99 8.13 11.49
CA ASN A 734 5.56 7.13 12.48
C ASN A 734 4.84 7.74 13.70
N LYS A 735 3.71 8.39 13.48
CA LYS A 735 2.90 8.99 14.56
C LYS A 735 2.28 7.94 15.51
N SER A 736 2.05 6.71 15.06
CA SER A 736 1.30 5.68 15.79
C SER A 736 2.03 5.02 16.97
N GLN A 737 3.36 5.04 16.99
CA GLN A 737 4.14 4.46 18.10
C GLN A 737 4.44 5.45 19.23
N LYS A 738 4.16 6.74 19.03
CA LYS A 738 4.60 7.86 19.89
C LYS A 738 3.91 7.94 21.26
N TYR A 739 2.81 7.22 21.47
CA TYR A 739 1.90 7.51 22.58
C TYR A 739 1.63 6.35 23.52
N ARG A 740 2.16 5.17 23.22
CA ARG A 740 2.18 4.10 24.20
C ARG A 740 3.11 4.52 25.34
N PRO A 741 2.68 4.37 26.62
CA PRO A 741 3.62 4.53 27.73
C PRO A 741 4.80 3.58 27.53
N PHE A 742 6.01 4.07 27.77
CA PHE A 742 7.19 3.21 27.69
C PHE A 742 7.07 2.07 28.69
N ASP A 743 7.13 0.87 28.18
CA ASP A 743 7.23 -0.36 28.94
C ASP A 743 8.57 -1.03 28.60
N LYS A 744 9.49 -1.06 29.58
CA LYS A 744 10.81 -1.65 29.33
C LYS A 744 10.77 -3.13 29.00
N ASN A 745 9.67 -3.81 29.30
CA ASN A 745 9.49 -5.23 29.05
C ASN A 745 8.78 -5.53 27.71
N ASP A 746 8.33 -4.50 26.98
CA ASP A 746 7.63 -4.67 25.71
C ASP A 746 8.60 -4.57 24.51
N PRO A 747 8.96 -5.70 23.86
CA PRO A 747 9.82 -5.69 22.67
C PRO A 747 9.18 -4.99 21.46
N SER A 748 7.84 -4.93 21.40
CA SER A 748 7.13 -4.31 20.27
C SER A 748 7.36 -2.80 20.17
N GLN A 749 7.83 -2.18 21.26
CA GLN A 749 8.16 -0.76 21.30
C GLN A 749 9.55 -0.42 20.72
N VAL A 750 10.37 -1.42 20.44
CA VAL A 750 11.68 -1.21 19.82
C VAL A 750 11.52 -0.86 18.35
N THR A 751 12.06 0.30 17.95
CA THR A 751 11.89 0.83 16.60
C THR A 751 13.15 0.75 15.73
N VAL A 752 14.25 0.28 16.30
CA VAL A 752 15.55 0.22 15.63
C VAL A 752 15.87 -1.11 14.95
N GLY A 753 14.83 -1.89 14.64
CA GLY A 753 14.93 -3.07 13.79
C GLY A 753 14.59 -4.39 14.48
N LYS A 754 14.48 -5.45 13.67
CA LYS A 754 14.01 -6.78 14.10
C LYS A 754 15.00 -7.47 15.05
N ILE A 755 16.31 -7.36 14.81
CA ILE A 755 17.31 -8.02 15.64
C ILE A 755 17.24 -7.57 17.10
N PRO A 756 17.23 -6.26 17.45
CA PRO A 756 17.03 -5.81 18.82
C PRO A 756 15.68 -6.22 19.42
N GLN A 757 14.61 -6.28 18.64
CA GLN A 757 13.31 -6.76 19.10
C GLN A 757 13.37 -8.22 19.56
N VAL A 758 13.94 -9.09 18.71
CA VAL A 758 14.13 -10.52 19.00
C VAL A 758 15.09 -10.72 20.16
N PHE A 759 16.16 -9.93 20.23
CA PHE A 759 17.12 -10.00 21.33
C PHE A 759 16.44 -9.79 22.70
N LEU A 760 15.51 -8.83 22.79
CA LEU A 760 14.76 -8.57 24.03
C LEU A 760 13.83 -9.71 24.48
N THR A 761 13.46 -10.64 23.60
CA THR A 761 12.61 -11.78 23.98
C THR A 761 13.40 -12.92 24.64
N ARG A 762 14.73 -12.86 24.61
CA ARG A 762 15.59 -13.89 25.15
C ARG A 762 15.73 -13.78 26.67
N LYS A 763 15.95 -14.91 27.33
CA LYS A 763 16.19 -14.97 28.77
C LYS A 763 17.54 -14.35 29.14
N GLY A 764 17.62 -13.72 30.30
CA GLY A 764 18.87 -13.17 30.85
C GLY A 764 19.29 -11.83 30.24
N ILE A 765 18.43 -11.22 29.43
CA ILE A 765 18.70 -9.90 28.86
C ILE A 765 18.41 -8.80 29.88
N TYR A 766 19.36 -7.92 30.09
CA TYR A 766 19.21 -6.71 30.88
C TYR A 766 18.89 -5.53 29.96
N ARG A 767 17.92 -4.67 30.32
CA ARG A 767 17.59 -3.46 29.56
C ARG A 767 17.62 -2.23 30.48
N SER A 768 18.27 -1.16 30.03
CA SER A 768 18.32 0.12 30.75
C SER A 768 16.95 0.79 30.85
N ALA A 769 16.76 1.70 31.82
CA ALA A 769 15.46 2.29 32.11
C ALA A 769 15.13 3.52 31.26
N HIS A 770 16.05 4.06 30.49
CA HIS A 770 15.84 5.28 29.72
C HIS A 770 14.78 5.10 28.64
N PRO A 771 13.68 5.90 28.59
CA PRO A 771 12.51 5.62 27.77
C PRO A 771 12.77 5.78 26.26
N SER A 772 13.63 6.69 25.83
CA SER A 772 13.88 6.93 24.41
C SER A 772 15.10 6.19 23.87
N HIS A 773 16.17 6.06 24.67
CA HIS A 773 17.46 5.51 24.24
C HIS A 773 17.90 4.31 25.08
N SER A 774 16.95 3.48 25.51
CA SER A 774 17.30 2.26 26.22
C SER A 774 18.20 1.36 25.36
N VAL A 775 19.13 0.68 26.05
CA VAL A 775 20.02 -0.33 25.47
C VAL A 775 19.79 -1.64 26.21
N ALA A 776 19.81 -2.75 25.51
CA ALA A 776 19.72 -4.08 26.08
C ALA A 776 21.03 -4.84 25.90
N GLY A 777 21.37 -5.73 26.83
CA GLY A 777 22.62 -6.46 26.77
C GLY A 777 22.62 -7.76 27.55
N VAL A 778 23.63 -8.58 27.23
CA VAL A 778 23.94 -9.84 27.91
C VAL A 778 25.47 -10.00 27.99
N GLY A 779 25.93 -10.64 29.03
CA GLY A 779 27.35 -10.89 29.30
C GLY A 779 27.82 -10.22 30.60
N PRO A 780 29.07 -10.48 31.03
CA PRO A 780 29.61 -10.08 32.36
C PRO A 780 29.55 -8.58 32.66
N LEU A 781 29.64 -7.72 31.64
CA LEU A 781 29.61 -6.28 31.81
C LEU A 781 28.20 -5.66 31.56
N ALA A 782 27.19 -6.45 31.15
CA ALA A 782 25.90 -5.92 30.74
C ALA A 782 25.23 -5.08 31.84
N GLU A 783 25.13 -5.59 33.07
CA GLU A 783 24.52 -4.87 34.19
C GLU A 783 25.29 -3.59 34.52
N LYS A 784 26.62 -3.64 34.54
CA LYS A 784 27.48 -2.48 34.81
C LYS A 784 27.32 -1.37 33.76
N CYS A 785 27.09 -1.76 32.50
CA CYS A 785 26.88 -0.81 31.41
C CYS A 785 25.49 -0.16 31.44
N LEU A 786 24.47 -0.84 31.98
CA LEU A 786 23.07 -0.50 31.75
C LEU A 786 22.31 0.00 32.99
N SER A 787 22.71 -0.43 34.21
CA SER A 787 21.99 -0.14 35.46
C SER A 787 21.99 1.36 35.84
N GLY A 788 23.01 2.08 35.48
CA GLY A 788 23.15 3.52 35.77
C GLY A 788 22.32 4.44 34.87
N HIS A 789 21.84 3.91 33.72
CA HIS A 789 21.13 4.72 32.73
C HIS A 789 19.64 4.86 33.09
N ARG A 790 19.32 5.91 33.85
CA ARG A 790 18.01 6.17 34.42
C ARG A 790 17.10 6.88 33.41
N GLU A 791 15.82 6.87 33.70
CA GLU A 791 14.79 7.52 32.88
C GLU A 791 14.90 9.05 32.79
N THR A 792 15.57 9.69 33.79
CA THR A 792 15.76 11.13 33.88
C THR A 792 17.16 11.60 33.46
N ASP A 793 18.03 10.67 33.06
CA ASP A 793 19.39 11.02 32.62
C ASP A 793 19.38 11.61 31.19
N SER A 794 20.50 12.19 30.76
CA SER A 794 20.69 12.47 29.34
C SER A 794 20.72 11.17 28.54
N PRO A 795 20.10 11.11 27.36
CA PRO A 795 20.07 9.90 26.54
C PRO A 795 21.43 9.28 26.26
N THR A 796 22.47 10.11 26.17
CA THR A 796 23.83 9.69 25.82
C THR A 796 24.90 10.28 26.76
N GLY A 797 24.49 10.88 27.89
CA GLY A 797 25.40 11.50 28.84
C GLY A 797 26.27 10.52 29.65
N GLU A 798 26.88 10.99 30.70
CA GLU A 798 27.94 10.29 31.53
C GLU A 798 27.43 8.96 32.13
N ASN A 799 26.11 8.83 32.46
CA ASN A 799 25.52 7.60 32.99
C ASN A 799 25.01 6.66 31.89
N SER A 800 25.17 7.01 30.64
CA SER A 800 24.66 6.24 29.52
C SER A 800 25.53 5.01 29.21
N PRO A 801 24.95 3.99 28.54
CA PRO A 801 25.72 2.87 28.01
C PRO A 801 26.86 3.28 27.05
N PHE A 802 26.76 4.45 26.44
CA PHE A 802 27.79 4.97 25.53
C PHE A 802 29.02 5.45 26.28
N ALA A 803 28.84 6.11 27.43
CA ALA A 803 29.96 6.47 28.34
C ALA A 803 30.65 5.19 28.86
N LYS A 804 29.85 4.18 29.24
CA LYS A 804 30.38 2.89 29.73
C LYS A 804 31.10 2.10 28.62
N LEU A 805 30.64 2.20 27.38
CA LEU A 805 31.32 1.59 26.24
C LEU A 805 32.73 2.18 26.06
N LEU A 806 32.90 3.50 26.28
CA LEU A 806 34.22 4.15 26.30
C LEU A 806 35.07 3.72 27.51
N GLU A 807 34.47 3.72 28.72
CA GLU A 807 35.12 3.33 29.98
C GLU A 807 35.72 1.91 29.88
N PHE A 808 34.95 0.96 29.35
CA PHE A 808 35.34 -0.45 29.21
C PHE A 808 36.00 -0.75 27.87
N LYS A 809 36.42 0.24 27.10
CA LYS A 809 37.15 0.10 25.80
C LYS A 809 36.41 -0.79 24.80
N GLY A 810 35.09 -0.63 24.69
CA GLY A 810 34.27 -1.44 23.80
C GLY A 810 34.42 -1.04 22.33
N LYS A 811 33.83 -1.89 21.47
CA LYS A 811 33.75 -1.66 20.04
C LYS A 811 32.32 -1.44 19.57
N MET A 812 32.15 -0.77 18.45
CA MET A 812 30.87 -0.66 17.75
C MET A 812 30.89 -1.52 16.49
N LEU A 813 29.97 -2.50 16.43
CA LEU A 813 29.72 -3.33 15.27
C LEU A 813 28.51 -2.78 14.50
N TYR A 814 28.71 -2.43 13.26
CA TYR A 814 27.66 -2.04 12.32
C TYR A 814 27.36 -3.21 11.41
N PHE A 815 26.35 -3.98 11.78
CA PHE A 815 25.87 -5.15 11.05
C PHE A 815 24.92 -4.72 9.92
N GLY A 816 25.47 -4.27 8.79
CA GLY A 816 24.72 -3.86 7.61
C GLY A 816 24.00 -2.52 7.69
N SER A 817 24.16 -1.77 8.78
CA SER A 817 23.52 -0.46 8.98
C SER A 817 24.32 0.71 8.39
N GLY A 818 25.60 0.50 8.07
CA GLY A 818 26.55 1.60 7.85
C GLY A 818 26.74 2.44 9.12
N LEU A 819 27.53 3.50 9.05
CA LEU A 819 27.85 4.35 10.20
C LEU A 819 26.85 5.50 10.43
N ALA A 820 25.82 5.67 9.60
CA ALA A 820 24.78 6.70 9.81
C ALA A 820 24.12 6.66 11.20
N PRO A 821 23.82 5.46 11.79
CA PRO A 821 23.21 5.40 13.12
C PRO A 821 24.22 5.45 14.28
N THR A 822 25.40 6.04 14.11
CA THR A 822 26.44 6.12 15.17
C THR A 822 25.96 6.99 16.33
N THR A 823 25.16 6.42 17.24
CA THR A 823 24.61 7.12 18.41
C THR A 823 25.71 7.67 19.34
N PHE A 824 26.89 7.07 19.34
CA PHE A 824 28.04 7.56 20.10
C PHE A 824 28.45 9.00 19.75
N LEU A 825 28.13 9.52 18.56
CA LEU A 825 28.37 10.91 18.23
C LEU A 825 27.52 11.88 19.06
N HIS A 826 26.37 11.44 19.55
CA HIS A 826 25.54 12.22 20.49
C HIS A 826 26.14 12.24 21.89
N PHE A 827 26.96 11.24 22.29
CA PHE A 827 27.74 11.31 23.51
C PHE A 827 28.77 12.43 23.41
N LEU A 828 29.43 12.64 22.26
CA LEU A 828 30.32 13.78 22.04
C LEU A 828 29.57 15.11 22.07
N GLU A 829 28.32 15.19 21.59
CA GLU A 829 27.48 16.39 21.70
C GLU A 829 27.22 16.74 23.18
N ASP A 830 26.91 15.75 24.01
CA ASP A 830 26.68 15.92 25.46
C ASP A 830 27.98 16.32 26.18
N GLU A 831 29.07 15.58 25.95
CA GLU A 831 30.38 15.84 26.59
C GLU A 831 30.94 17.20 26.25
N MET A 832 30.76 17.67 25.02
CA MET A 832 31.21 18.97 24.55
C MET A 832 30.21 20.11 24.81
N ASN A 833 29.09 19.80 25.49
CA ASN A 833 28.02 20.73 25.84
C ASN A 833 27.49 21.53 24.65
N LEU A 834 27.25 20.84 23.52
CA LEU A 834 26.66 21.44 22.34
C LEU A 834 25.16 21.71 22.55
N SER A 835 24.64 22.79 21.98
CA SER A 835 23.31 23.37 22.28
C SER A 835 22.10 22.63 21.74
N TYR A 836 22.17 21.30 21.55
CA TYR A 836 21.10 20.50 20.96
C TYR A 836 20.26 19.71 21.96
N LEU A 837 20.46 19.91 23.25
CA LEU A 837 19.68 19.28 24.30
C LEU A 837 18.43 20.10 24.61
N GLY A 838 17.35 19.40 24.83
CA GLY A 838 16.08 19.93 25.29
C GLY A 838 15.42 18.93 26.25
N ASN A 839 14.17 19.18 26.58
CA ASN A 839 13.40 18.28 27.43
C ASN A 839 12.10 17.86 26.74
N THR A 840 11.63 16.69 27.07
CA THR A 840 10.30 16.19 26.65
C THR A 840 9.62 15.45 27.79
N VAL A 841 8.30 15.45 27.79
CA VAL A 841 7.52 14.63 28.73
C VAL A 841 7.36 13.25 28.12
N CYS A 842 7.78 12.22 28.85
CA CYS A 842 7.54 10.82 28.51
C CYS A 842 6.54 10.21 29.46
N ARG A 843 5.65 9.38 28.95
CA ARG A 843 4.78 8.52 29.76
C ARG A 843 5.47 7.18 29.96
N ILE A 844 5.58 6.73 31.20
CA ILE A 844 6.26 5.48 31.55
C ILE A 844 5.28 4.62 32.31
N LYS A 845 5.23 3.35 31.97
CA LYS A 845 4.50 2.32 32.70
C LYS A 845 5.46 1.70 33.72
N ASP A 846 5.15 1.84 35.00
CA ASP A 846 5.94 1.23 36.04
C ASP A 846 5.61 -0.27 36.24
N GLN A 847 6.33 -0.89 37.17
CA GLN A 847 6.21 -2.34 37.42
C GLN A 847 4.79 -2.74 37.86
N ASP A 848 4.05 -1.84 38.51
CA ASP A 848 2.68 -2.04 38.94
C ASP A 848 1.65 -1.77 37.84
N GLY A 849 2.10 -1.46 36.60
CA GLY A 849 1.26 -1.17 35.46
C GLY A 849 0.68 0.25 35.43
N LYS A 850 1.00 1.09 36.42
CA LYS A 850 0.57 2.49 36.48
C LYS A 850 1.37 3.34 35.50
N VAL A 851 0.67 4.26 34.84
CA VAL A 851 1.28 5.19 33.90
C VAL A 851 1.54 6.53 34.61
N ARG A 852 2.80 6.98 34.53
CA ARG A 852 3.22 8.29 35.06
C ARG A 852 3.93 9.10 33.99
N SER A 853 3.90 10.41 34.12
CA SER A 853 4.64 11.33 33.25
C SER A 853 5.95 11.72 33.91
N VAL A 854 7.04 11.67 33.15
CA VAL A 854 8.37 12.11 33.58
C VAL A 854 8.95 13.09 32.58
N MET A 855 9.67 14.07 33.06
CA MET A 855 10.47 14.98 32.24
C MET A 855 11.79 14.26 31.90
N VAL A 856 12.09 14.14 30.61
CA VAL A 856 13.25 13.41 30.11
C VAL A 856 14.09 14.36 29.24
N PRO A 857 15.39 14.50 29.47
CA PRO A 857 16.27 15.15 28.54
C PRO A 857 16.27 14.43 27.18
N LYS A 858 16.41 15.16 26.12
CA LYS A 858 16.54 14.61 24.76
C LYS A 858 17.42 15.50 23.91
N HIS A 859 18.06 14.91 22.90
CA HIS A 859 18.61 15.69 21.80
C HIS A 859 17.47 16.35 21.03
N LEU A 860 17.58 17.63 20.73
CA LEU A 860 16.57 18.31 19.92
C LEU A 860 16.44 17.61 18.57
N PRO A 861 15.20 17.35 18.11
CA PRO A 861 14.98 16.75 16.81
C PRO A 861 15.48 17.71 15.73
N GLY A 862 16.21 17.19 14.76
CA GLY A 862 16.71 17.97 13.66
C GLY A 862 17.78 17.25 12.86
N HIS A 863 18.13 17.85 11.76
CA HIS A 863 19.11 17.30 10.85
C HIS A 863 20.51 17.27 11.47
N ARG A 864 21.19 16.14 11.32
CA ARG A 864 22.64 16.00 11.53
C ARG A 864 23.26 15.54 10.22
N ASP A 865 24.40 16.09 9.86
CA ASP A 865 25.10 15.78 8.61
C ASP A 865 25.39 14.27 8.46
N PHE A 866 25.65 13.58 9.57
CA PHE A 866 25.96 12.15 9.58
C PHE A 866 24.74 11.22 9.52
N TYR A 867 23.50 11.71 9.58
CA TYR A 867 22.29 10.90 9.46
C TYR A 867 21.99 10.42 8.03
N SER A 868 22.75 10.90 7.06
CA SER A 868 22.55 10.53 5.66
C SER A 868 22.87 9.05 5.40
N SER A 869 22.08 8.39 4.54
CA SER A 869 22.42 7.07 4.00
C SER A 869 23.79 7.08 3.28
N ASN A 870 24.24 8.24 2.84
CA ASN A 870 25.57 8.47 2.28
C ASN A 870 26.53 9.06 3.34
N TRP A 871 26.56 8.46 4.53
CA TRP A 871 27.37 8.87 5.67
C TRP A 871 28.86 9.04 5.35
N GLU A 872 29.38 8.30 4.37
CA GLU A 872 30.75 8.42 3.90
C GLU A 872 31.12 9.83 3.42
N ASN A 873 30.14 10.59 2.96
CA ASN A 873 30.25 11.98 2.52
C ASN A 873 30.01 12.99 3.64
N ALA A 874 29.57 12.57 4.82
CA ALA A 874 29.40 13.47 5.97
C ALA A 874 30.73 14.11 6.37
N LYS A 875 30.69 15.40 6.70
CA LYS A 875 31.88 16.19 7.04
C LYS A 875 32.68 15.54 8.16
N PHE A 876 31.99 15.07 9.20
CA PHE A 876 32.62 14.41 10.33
C PHE A 876 33.42 13.17 9.91
N PHE A 877 32.81 12.25 9.20
CA PHE A 877 33.46 10.99 8.81
C PHE A 877 34.60 11.20 7.80
N LYS A 878 34.46 12.18 6.89
CA LYS A 878 35.56 12.55 5.99
C LYS A 878 36.76 13.04 6.79
N LYS A 879 36.54 13.99 7.73
CA LYS A 879 37.60 14.54 8.56
C LYS A 879 38.17 13.48 9.50
N ALA A 880 37.33 12.62 10.11
CA ALA A 880 37.80 11.55 10.99
C ALA A 880 38.69 10.54 10.26
N LYS A 881 38.33 10.13 9.04
CA LYS A 881 39.18 9.27 8.21
C LYS A 881 40.54 9.91 7.90
N THR A 882 40.58 11.20 7.56
CA THR A 882 41.85 11.92 7.31
C THR A 882 42.69 12.08 8.56
N GLN A 883 42.08 12.06 9.74
CA GLN A 883 42.77 12.10 11.04
C GLN A 883 43.12 10.70 11.60
N GLY A 884 42.92 9.64 10.81
CA GLY A 884 43.37 8.29 11.12
C GLY A 884 42.30 7.37 11.74
N LEU A 885 41.01 7.72 11.74
CA LEU A 885 39.95 6.80 12.19
C LEU A 885 39.95 5.51 11.34
N LYS A 886 40.21 4.39 11.99
CA LYS A 886 40.17 3.06 11.36
C LYS A 886 38.77 2.50 11.39
N ILE A 887 38.29 2.07 10.22
CA ILE A 887 37.03 1.34 10.06
C ILE A 887 37.41 0.00 9.48
N ASN A 888 37.34 -1.05 10.30
CA ASN A 888 37.57 -2.41 9.82
C ASN A 888 36.33 -2.91 9.11
N GLU A 889 36.48 -3.60 7.97
CA GLU A 889 35.35 -4.05 7.16
C GLU A 889 35.46 -5.55 6.84
N SER A 890 34.31 -6.20 6.78
CA SER A 890 34.17 -7.56 6.26
C SER A 890 32.90 -7.65 5.39
N SER A 891 32.98 -8.38 4.28
CA SER A 891 31.83 -8.65 3.43
C SER A 891 31.06 -9.85 3.93
N LEU A 892 29.72 -9.78 3.85
CA LEU A 892 28.81 -10.89 4.16
C LEU A 892 27.62 -10.82 3.18
N GLY A 893 27.47 -11.86 2.35
CA GLY A 893 26.43 -11.86 1.30
C GLY A 893 26.56 -10.64 0.39
N ILE A 894 25.49 -9.86 0.28
CA ILE A 894 25.46 -8.61 -0.50
C ILE A 894 25.71 -7.35 0.37
N GLY A 895 25.96 -7.54 1.65
CA GLY A 895 26.17 -6.49 2.64
C GLY A 895 27.62 -6.40 3.14
N LYS A 896 27.83 -5.46 4.05
CA LYS A 896 29.11 -5.26 4.74
C LYS A 896 28.89 -5.17 6.24
N LEU A 897 29.84 -5.71 7.00
CA LEU A 897 30.03 -5.42 8.42
C LEU A 897 31.13 -4.37 8.56
N GLN A 898 30.97 -3.49 9.53
CA GLN A 898 32.00 -2.50 9.84
C GLN A 898 32.22 -2.44 11.36
N VAL A 899 33.43 -2.27 11.79
CA VAL A 899 33.80 -2.20 13.22
C VAL A 899 34.64 -0.96 13.46
N VAL A 900 34.29 -0.23 14.50
CA VAL A 900 35.02 0.96 14.94
C VAL A 900 35.36 0.79 16.42
N ASP A 901 36.60 1.08 16.81
CA ASP A 901 37.02 1.18 18.21
C ASP A 901 36.48 2.47 18.82
N VAL A 902 35.79 2.36 19.97
CA VAL A 902 35.12 3.50 20.58
C VAL A 902 36.12 4.51 21.11
N LYS A 903 37.29 4.07 21.60
CA LYS A 903 38.33 4.95 22.08
C LYS A 903 38.90 5.78 20.93
N ASP A 904 39.21 5.16 19.80
CA ASP A 904 39.72 5.90 18.62
C ASP A 904 38.67 6.91 18.11
N LEU A 905 37.39 6.49 18.05
CA LEU A 905 36.31 7.38 17.65
C LEU A 905 36.15 8.57 18.58
N HIS A 906 36.29 8.36 19.91
CA HIS A 906 36.21 9.42 20.92
C HIS A 906 37.37 10.39 20.79
N GLU A 907 38.64 9.91 20.82
CA GLU A 907 39.83 10.76 20.79
C GLU A 907 39.90 11.65 19.54
N ILE A 908 39.57 11.03 18.36
CA ILE A 908 39.54 11.74 17.08
C ILE A 908 38.34 12.69 17.04
N GLY A 909 37.18 12.22 17.47
CA GLY A 909 35.94 12.99 17.46
C GLY A 909 36.00 14.22 18.34
N ALA A 910 36.49 14.08 19.58
CA ALA A 910 36.64 15.19 20.50
C ALA A 910 37.58 16.27 19.94
N ARG A 911 38.67 15.87 19.29
CA ARG A 911 39.58 16.80 18.61
C ARG A 911 38.88 17.55 17.47
N ILE A 912 38.15 16.84 16.63
CA ILE A 912 37.41 17.42 15.49
C ILE A 912 36.36 18.42 15.97
N VAL A 913 35.58 18.09 17.02
CA VAL A 913 34.56 18.99 17.58
C VAL A 913 35.17 20.23 18.22
N LYS A 914 36.32 20.11 18.89
CA LYS A 914 37.06 21.27 19.41
C LYS A 914 37.54 22.20 18.30
N GLU A 915 37.98 21.67 17.17
CA GLU A 915 38.37 22.44 15.99
C GLU A 915 37.18 23.07 15.26
N ASP A 916 36.08 22.37 15.19
CA ASP A 916 34.86 22.81 14.52
C ASP A 916 33.59 22.34 15.28
N PRO A 917 33.05 23.14 16.19
CA PRO A 917 31.83 22.83 16.93
C PRO A 917 30.58 22.64 16.06
N ASN A 918 30.63 23.10 14.81
CA ASN A 918 29.53 22.95 13.85
C ASN A 918 29.64 21.72 12.93
N ILE A 919 30.64 20.85 13.17
CA ILE A 919 30.95 19.70 12.28
C ILE A 919 29.76 18.77 12.02
N PHE A 920 28.86 18.64 12.99
CA PHE A 920 27.67 17.80 12.88
C PHE A 920 26.50 18.46 12.16
N LEU A 921 26.56 19.77 11.87
CA LEU A 921 25.51 20.50 11.18
C LEU A 921 25.79 20.59 9.69
N CYS A 922 24.76 20.49 8.84
CA CYS A 922 24.92 20.61 7.40
C CYS A 922 25.18 22.08 6.98
N ASP A 923 25.68 22.26 5.74
CA ASP A 923 26.01 23.59 5.20
C ASP A 923 24.83 24.17 4.38
N SER A 924 23.68 23.49 4.28
CA SER A 924 22.53 24.01 3.55
C SER A 924 21.91 25.19 4.30
N GLU A 925 21.79 26.32 3.62
CA GLU A 925 21.08 27.51 4.12
C GLU A 925 19.58 27.27 4.28
N GLU A 926 19.01 26.35 3.49
CA GLU A 926 17.59 25.95 3.56
C GLU A 926 17.27 25.06 4.78
N CYS A 927 18.30 24.52 5.45
CA CYS A 927 18.09 23.70 6.64
C CYS A 927 17.87 24.58 7.87
N ILE A 928 16.60 24.84 8.21
CA ILE A 928 16.18 25.67 9.34
C ILE A 928 16.84 25.24 10.66
N PHE A 929 16.95 23.93 10.91
CA PHE A 929 17.59 23.44 12.13
C PHE A 929 19.07 23.76 12.19
N CYS A 930 19.82 23.42 11.14
CA CYS A 930 21.26 23.60 11.13
C CYS A 930 21.65 25.10 11.13
N SER A 931 20.96 25.94 10.37
CA SER A 931 21.19 27.39 10.33
C SER A 931 20.94 28.05 11.69
N LYS A 932 19.88 27.64 12.41
CA LYS A 932 19.50 28.19 13.72
C LYS A 932 20.47 27.78 14.84
N ASN A 933 21.10 26.59 14.72
CA ASN A 933 21.94 26.02 15.79
C ASN A 933 23.46 26.15 15.55
N LYS A 934 23.87 26.77 14.45
CA LYS A 934 25.28 27.07 14.22
C LYS A 934 25.79 28.04 15.28
N MET A 935 26.86 27.65 15.95
CA MET A 935 27.60 28.55 16.84
C MET A 935 28.35 29.61 15.99
N GLN A 936 28.16 30.88 16.29
CA GLN A 936 28.96 31.95 15.67
C GLN A 936 30.40 31.75 16.11
N ARG A 937 31.34 31.77 15.16
CA ARG A 937 32.81 31.71 15.43
C ARG A 937 33.31 32.98 16.13
#